data_b1f933f898e97351ea789b6b43759f10
#
_entry.id   b1f933f898e97351ea789b6b43759f10
#
_cell.length_a   1.000
_cell.length_b   1.000
_cell.length_c   1.000
_cell.angle_alpha   90.00
_cell.angle_beta   90.00
_cell.angle_gamma   90.00
#
_symmetry.space_group_name_H-M   'P 1'
#
loop_
_entity.id
_entity.type
_entity.pdbx_description
1 polymer ?
#
loop_
_entity_poly.entity_id
_entity_poly.type
_entity_poly.pdbx_seq_one_letter_code
_entity_poly.pdbx_strand_id
1 'polypeptide(L)'
;MTESCVRNTYSIIIIAALVAMCNTMHCHAQELSDTTLSSELNEVVITRKRSGTLKSVSVENKSIINQLELFKAACCNLGESFTTSPSVDVSYSDAATGARQIKLLGLSGTYVQMLTESMPAFRGAALPYSFRYVPGPWMKSISVSKGSSTVKNGYESITGQINVEYLKPQDEPGFTANAYFDTDMKLELNAEGNIKIKEGLSTELLAHFEDRFGTHDGNHDGFADMPDIRQVNLNNRWQWRSGRYIFHGGIALINEKSEAGQISDHRHAAADMSDPYIIDLYTRRYEAYMKHAYVIDSERNGNIALMATANMHQLDANFGRKGYWVNEKDIYARLMYETDLSEHHNLSAGLSLSYDYLGQHLKTTHDPDCNPEYIRERESVGGAYLQYTFTHSDRLTLMAGLRGDYSSYYKWFMTPRFNIKYTPVDGLNLRASAGKGYRTVHPWAEYNNLLASGRTMVVDQLKQEEAWNYGLSADYTLYVGSHKLILNTEYFYTDFKSQAVVDYDTSPGMLTISQLNGKSYSHTFQADLTWESPFGLSATGAYRLNDVKSTYGGKLLEKPLTSRYKALLTVTYSTPLELWQFDATFQMNGGGRLPAPYMLPDGNMSWGTRFKAFPQLNIQATRWFRHFSIYAGGENLTNFKQKNPVVWSHDPWSEYFEPTTVWGPIHGAMAYVGIRVNFGRL
;
A
#
# COMPACT_ATOMS: atom_id res chain seq x y z
N MET A 1 -4.30 -40.76 7.32
CA MET A 1 -2.85 -40.54 7.09
C MET A 1 -2.40 -40.77 5.63
N THR A 2 -3.29 -41.07 4.70
CA THR A 2 -2.95 -41.44 3.32
C THR A 2 -3.37 -40.40 2.25
N GLU A 3 -4.21 -39.43 2.55
CA GLU A 3 -4.61 -38.39 1.58
C GLU A 3 -3.72 -37.14 1.54
N SER A 4 -2.98 -36.82 2.59
CA SER A 4 -2.06 -35.65 2.59
C SER A 4 -0.77 -35.88 1.83
N CYS A 5 -0.34 -37.14 1.66
CA CYS A 5 0.92 -37.46 0.98
C CYS A 5 0.78 -37.38 -0.55
N VAL A 6 -0.40 -37.68 -1.12
CA VAL A 6 -0.64 -37.68 -2.56
C VAL A 6 -0.76 -36.26 -3.11
N ARG A 7 -1.28 -35.28 -2.36
CA ARG A 7 -1.37 -33.87 -2.80
C ARG A 7 -0.03 -33.17 -2.92
N ASN A 8 0.94 -33.51 -2.05
CA ASN A 8 2.27 -32.90 -2.13
C ASN A 8 3.11 -33.39 -3.33
N THR A 9 2.85 -34.63 -3.82
CA THR A 9 3.61 -35.19 -4.92
C THR A 9 3.28 -34.55 -6.26
N TYR A 10 2.02 -34.15 -6.47
CA TYR A 10 1.60 -33.46 -7.71
C TYR A 10 2.17 -32.04 -7.84
N SER A 11 2.36 -31.32 -6.73
CA SER A 11 2.95 -29.98 -6.74
C SER A 11 4.43 -30.00 -7.14
N ILE A 12 5.18 -31.03 -6.75
CA ILE A 12 6.60 -31.17 -7.09
C ILE A 12 6.78 -31.59 -8.57
N ILE A 13 5.89 -32.39 -9.10
CA ILE A 13 5.93 -32.84 -10.50
C ILE A 13 5.63 -31.70 -11.48
N ILE A 14 4.73 -30.79 -11.13
CA ILE A 14 4.40 -29.60 -11.97
C ILE A 14 5.59 -28.64 -12.03
N ILE A 15 6.31 -28.45 -10.91
CA ILE A 15 7.51 -27.61 -10.88
C ILE A 15 8.65 -28.23 -11.69
N ALA A 16 8.82 -29.55 -11.63
CA ALA A 16 9.83 -30.27 -12.42
C ALA A 16 9.53 -30.27 -13.93
N ALA A 17 8.25 -30.34 -14.33
CA ALA A 17 7.84 -30.29 -15.73
C ALA A 17 8.04 -28.91 -16.37
N LEU A 18 7.85 -27.81 -15.60
CA LEU A 18 8.12 -26.44 -16.06
C LEU A 18 9.62 -26.17 -16.28
N VAL A 19 10.48 -26.78 -15.49
CA VAL A 19 11.94 -26.67 -15.64
C VAL A 19 12.46 -27.48 -16.85
N ALA A 20 11.81 -28.57 -17.20
CA ALA A 20 12.24 -29.45 -18.32
C ALA A 20 11.89 -28.90 -19.72
N MET A 21 10.89 -27.99 -19.83
CA MET A 21 10.49 -27.41 -21.14
C MET A 21 11.42 -26.30 -21.66
N CYS A 22 12.41 -25.85 -20.87
CA CYS A 22 13.32 -24.76 -21.26
C CYS A 22 14.58 -25.19 -22.05
N ASN A 23 14.76 -26.47 -22.42
CA ASN A 23 16.05 -26.95 -22.89
C ASN A 23 16.26 -27.04 -24.42
N THR A 24 15.35 -26.56 -25.26
CA THR A 24 15.59 -26.61 -26.73
C THR A 24 15.17 -25.32 -27.41
N MET A 25 16.09 -24.38 -27.61
CA MET A 25 16.12 -23.46 -28.77
C MET A 25 17.43 -22.65 -28.80
N HIS A 26 18.24 -22.91 -29.84
CA HIS A 26 19.41 -22.07 -30.18
C HIS A 26 18.97 -21.03 -31.21
N CYS A 27 19.23 -19.75 -30.96
CA CYS A 27 19.10 -18.71 -31.98
C CYS A 27 20.23 -17.67 -31.83
N HIS A 28 20.83 -17.28 -32.96
CA HIS A 28 21.90 -16.28 -33.04
C HIS A 28 21.32 -14.86 -33.01
N ALA A 29 21.92 -13.97 -32.24
CA ALA A 29 21.56 -12.55 -32.17
C ALA A 29 22.73 -11.64 -32.56
N GLN A 30 22.43 -10.62 -33.36
CA GLN A 30 23.32 -9.54 -33.76
C GLN A 30 23.13 -8.33 -32.86
N GLU A 31 24.22 -7.68 -32.45
CA GLU A 31 24.22 -6.47 -31.62
C GLU A 31 23.61 -5.27 -32.33
N LEU A 32 22.72 -4.57 -31.66
CA LEU A 32 22.27 -3.22 -32.00
C LEU A 32 22.30 -2.34 -30.76
N SER A 33 22.90 -1.16 -30.93
CA SER A 33 23.22 -0.18 -29.90
C SER A 33 22.03 0.33 -29.10
N ASP A 34 22.33 0.56 -27.85
CA ASP A 34 21.46 0.94 -26.75
C ASP A 34 21.14 2.44 -26.83
N THR A 35 19.95 2.80 -27.31
CA THR A 35 19.29 4.06 -26.97
C THR A 35 17.80 3.98 -27.26
N THR A 36 16.98 4.46 -26.30
CA THR A 36 15.56 4.80 -26.40
C THR A 36 14.54 3.67 -26.45
N LEU A 37 14.24 3.13 -25.26
CA LEU A 37 13.00 2.38 -25.00
C LEU A 37 12.53 2.75 -23.58
N SER A 38 11.95 3.92 -23.42
CA SER A 38 11.98 4.44 -22.07
C SER A 38 10.79 5.18 -21.50
N SER A 39 9.60 5.25 -22.07
CA SER A 39 8.66 6.13 -21.35
C SER A 39 7.71 5.44 -20.37
N GLU A 40 7.43 4.14 -20.53
CA GLU A 40 6.61 3.42 -19.52
C GLU A 40 7.18 2.07 -19.06
N LEU A 41 8.16 1.52 -19.77
CA LEU A 41 8.88 0.31 -19.32
C LEU A 41 10.16 0.66 -18.54
N ASN A 42 10.66 1.88 -18.67
CA ASN A 42 11.79 2.44 -17.92
C ASN A 42 11.35 3.66 -17.13
N GLU A 43 10.48 3.48 -16.17
CA GLU A 43 10.29 4.54 -15.21
C GLU A 43 11.46 4.53 -14.24
N VAL A 44 12.22 5.64 -14.26
CA VAL A 44 13.23 6.03 -13.30
C VAL A 44 14.60 5.40 -13.50
N VAL A 45 15.44 6.05 -14.31
CA VAL A 45 16.89 6.08 -14.06
C VAL A 45 17.12 6.88 -12.78
N ILE A 46 17.13 6.22 -11.63
CA ILE A 46 17.53 6.82 -10.38
C ILE A 46 19.06 6.89 -10.42
N THR A 47 19.58 8.09 -10.67
CA THR A 47 21.00 8.33 -10.44
C THR A 47 21.31 8.05 -8.96
N ARG A 48 22.26 7.19 -8.71
CA ARG A 48 22.68 6.53 -7.46
C ARG A 48 23.08 7.48 -6.30
N LYS A 49 22.80 8.79 -6.34
CA LYS A 49 23.39 9.79 -5.44
C LYS A 49 22.44 10.67 -4.64
N ARG A 50 21.12 10.42 -4.60
CA ARG A 50 20.22 11.32 -3.85
C ARG A 50 19.21 10.52 -3.04
N SER A 51 19.34 10.58 -1.71
CA SER A 51 18.27 10.25 -0.78
C SER A 51 17.21 11.36 -0.82
N GLY A 52 15.95 11.02 -0.68
CA GLY A 52 14.83 11.94 -0.60
C GLY A 52 13.66 11.53 -1.49
N THR A 53 12.48 12.03 -1.16
CA THR A 53 11.31 11.86 -2.01
C THR A 53 11.47 12.73 -3.25
N LEU A 54 11.65 12.12 -4.41
CA LEU A 54 11.84 12.84 -5.67
C LEU A 54 10.48 13.20 -6.27
N LYS A 55 10.28 14.47 -6.62
CA LYS A 55 9.16 14.87 -7.48
C LYS A 55 9.45 14.43 -8.92
N SER A 56 8.50 13.72 -9.51
CA SER A 56 8.60 13.31 -10.91
C SER A 56 8.54 14.53 -11.84
N VAL A 57 9.24 14.47 -12.98
CA VAL A 57 9.05 15.41 -14.09
C VAL A 57 7.68 15.23 -14.79
N SER A 58 6.93 14.20 -14.41
CA SER A 58 5.60 13.89 -14.93
C SER A 58 4.63 15.06 -14.82
N VAL A 59 3.65 15.09 -15.71
CA VAL A 59 2.50 16.01 -15.65
C VAL A 59 1.62 15.73 -14.42
N GLU A 60 1.58 14.50 -13.95
CA GLU A 60 0.90 14.10 -12.72
C GLU A 60 1.60 14.62 -11.48
N ASN A 61 0.87 14.85 -10.40
CA ASN A 61 1.47 15.10 -9.09
C ASN A 61 1.96 13.79 -8.48
N LYS A 62 3.16 13.38 -8.90
CA LYS A 62 3.77 12.10 -8.55
C LYS A 62 5.05 12.32 -7.74
N SER A 63 5.17 11.65 -6.63
CA SER A 63 6.38 11.58 -5.81
C SER A 63 6.91 10.16 -5.80
N ILE A 64 8.25 10.00 -5.80
CA ILE A 64 8.93 8.71 -5.83
C ILE A 64 9.77 8.58 -4.57
N ILE A 65 9.53 7.54 -3.80
CA ILE A 65 10.33 7.10 -2.66
C ILE A 65 11.29 6.04 -3.21
N ASN A 66 12.56 6.36 -3.30
CA ASN A 66 13.56 5.43 -3.80
C ASN A 66 14.11 4.52 -2.70
N GLN A 67 14.93 3.53 -3.07
CA GLN A 67 15.51 2.57 -2.12
C GLN A 67 16.36 3.24 -1.03
N LEU A 68 17.07 4.33 -1.33
CA LEU A 68 17.84 5.07 -0.32
C LEU A 68 16.95 5.76 0.71
N GLU A 69 15.79 6.26 0.28
CA GLU A 69 14.80 6.82 1.21
C GLU A 69 14.16 5.71 2.08
N LEU A 70 13.90 4.54 1.48
CA LEU A 70 13.41 3.37 2.21
C LEU A 70 14.40 2.87 3.28
N PHE A 71 15.70 3.08 3.08
CA PHE A 71 16.73 2.70 4.05
C PHE A 71 16.87 3.65 5.25
N LYS A 72 16.22 4.83 5.26
CA LYS A 72 16.25 5.76 6.40
C LYS A 72 15.47 5.29 7.62
N ALA A 73 14.57 4.35 7.43
CA ALA A 73 13.88 3.63 8.49
C ALA A 73 14.05 2.13 8.24
N ALA A 74 13.91 1.31 9.26
CA ALA A 74 13.85 -0.14 9.07
C ALA A 74 12.49 -0.50 8.47
N CYS A 75 12.33 -0.28 7.16
CA CYS A 75 11.10 -0.61 6.46
C CYS A 75 10.99 -2.11 6.27
N CYS A 76 10.33 -2.79 7.18
CA CYS A 76 10.09 -4.22 7.09
C CYS A 76 9.03 -4.55 6.04
N ASN A 77 8.05 -3.66 5.83
CA ASN A 77 6.97 -3.86 4.87
C ASN A 77 6.50 -2.53 4.24
N LEU A 78 5.59 -2.63 3.27
CA LEU A 78 5.06 -1.47 2.56
C LEU A 78 4.41 -0.45 3.49
N GLY A 79 3.71 -0.88 4.55
CA GLY A 79 3.08 0.04 5.50
C GLY A 79 4.10 0.91 6.23
N GLU A 80 5.23 0.35 6.64
CA GLU A 80 6.30 1.09 7.33
C GLU A 80 7.06 2.04 6.41
N SER A 81 7.05 1.77 5.10
CA SER A 81 7.77 2.57 4.09
C SER A 81 7.30 4.02 3.96
N PHE A 82 6.13 4.36 4.50
CA PHE A 82 5.59 5.72 4.47
C PHE A 82 5.89 6.54 5.73
N THR A 83 6.68 6.03 6.65
CA THR A 83 7.01 6.71 7.92
C THR A 83 7.65 8.08 7.71
N THR A 84 8.50 8.22 6.68
CA THR A 84 9.14 9.49 6.30
C THR A 84 8.32 10.31 5.31
N SER A 85 7.17 9.80 4.84
CA SER A 85 6.34 10.47 3.84
C SER A 85 5.37 11.47 4.50
N PRO A 86 5.35 12.74 4.08
CA PRO A 86 4.36 13.69 4.56
C PRO A 86 2.98 13.45 3.96
N SER A 87 2.87 12.74 2.85
CA SER A 87 1.66 12.63 2.03
C SER A 87 0.77 11.45 2.38
N VAL A 88 1.34 10.39 2.93
CA VAL A 88 0.64 9.16 3.30
C VAL A 88 0.64 9.00 4.82
N ASP A 89 -0.53 8.80 5.41
CA ASP A 89 -0.63 8.40 6.80
C ASP A 89 -0.74 6.89 6.91
N VAL A 90 -0.08 6.34 7.90
CA VAL A 90 -0.19 4.93 8.29
C VAL A 90 -0.76 4.87 9.69
N SER A 91 -1.76 4.04 9.90
CA SER A 91 -2.36 3.80 11.22
C SER A 91 -2.79 2.33 11.32
N TYR A 92 -3.02 1.85 12.54
CA TYR A 92 -3.65 0.55 12.72
C TYR A 92 -5.13 0.64 12.36
N SER A 93 -5.69 -0.42 11.79
CA SER A 93 -7.12 -0.54 11.49
C SER A 93 -7.92 -0.87 12.75
N ASP A 94 -7.32 -1.65 13.64
CA ASP A 94 -7.87 -2.10 14.90
C ASP A 94 -6.73 -2.47 15.87
N ALA A 95 -7.05 -2.66 17.16
CA ALA A 95 -6.09 -3.01 18.20
C ALA A 95 -5.80 -4.52 18.30
N ALA A 96 -6.56 -5.33 17.58
CA ALA A 96 -6.53 -6.78 17.80
C ALA A 96 -5.78 -7.52 16.69
N THR A 97 -5.95 -7.15 15.41
CA THR A 97 -5.29 -7.84 14.27
C THR A 97 -3.91 -7.28 13.95
N GLY A 98 -3.54 -6.12 14.49
CA GLY A 98 -2.30 -5.42 14.12
C GLY A 98 -2.25 -5.00 12.64
N ALA A 99 -3.37 -5.09 11.91
CA ALA A 99 -3.44 -4.69 10.52
C ALA A 99 -3.23 -3.19 10.37
N ARG A 100 -2.48 -2.80 9.35
CA ARG A 100 -2.21 -1.38 9.04
C ARG A 100 -3.05 -0.92 7.87
N GLN A 101 -3.52 0.30 7.95
CA GLN A 101 -4.20 1.01 6.88
C GLN A 101 -3.48 2.29 6.53
N ILE A 102 -3.58 2.70 5.28
CA ILE A 102 -3.10 4.01 4.85
C ILE A 102 -4.27 4.99 4.68
N LYS A 103 -3.93 6.27 4.73
CA LYS A 103 -4.82 7.35 4.31
C LYS A 103 -4.06 8.25 3.32
N LEU A 104 -4.69 8.57 2.21
CA LEU A 104 -4.19 9.51 1.22
C LEU A 104 -5.22 10.62 1.03
N LEU A 105 -4.78 11.88 1.07
CA LEU A 105 -5.67 13.04 1.04
C LEU A 105 -6.75 13.02 2.14
N GLY A 106 -6.39 12.51 3.34
CA GLY A 106 -7.30 12.37 4.50
C GLY A 106 -8.35 11.26 4.36
N LEU A 107 -8.36 10.52 3.25
CA LEU A 107 -9.33 9.46 2.94
C LEU A 107 -8.72 8.07 3.10
N SER A 108 -9.55 7.05 3.32
CA SER A 108 -9.14 5.66 3.49
C SER A 108 -8.32 5.15 2.31
N GLY A 109 -7.39 4.24 2.56
CA GLY A 109 -6.62 3.53 1.54
C GLY A 109 -7.46 2.74 0.54
N THR A 110 -8.71 2.42 0.86
CA THR A 110 -9.66 1.82 -0.08
C THR A 110 -9.92 2.67 -1.33
N TYR A 111 -9.70 4.01 -1.25
CA TYR A 111 -9.81 4.95 -2.38
C TYR A 111 -8.51 5.14 -3.16
N VAL A 112 -7.44 4.51 -2.73
CA VAL A 112 -6.14 4.50 -3.41
C VAL A 112 -6.05 3.24 -4.25
N GLN A 113 -5.78 3.40 -5.55
CA GLN A 113 -5.50 2.24 -6.38
C GLN A 113 -4.09 1.72 -6.10
N MET A 114 -4.00 0.50 -5.58
CA MET A 114 -2.73 -0.18 -5.37
C MET A 114 -2.28 -0.85 -6.65
N LEU A 115 -1.02 -0.62 -7.01
CA LEU A 115 -0.39 -1.19 -8.19
C LEU A 115 0.92 -1.87 -7.80
N THR A 116 1.21 -2.99 -8.42
CA THR A 116 2.53 -3.59 -8.47
C THR A 116 3.01 -3.55 -9.91
N GLU A 117 4.09 -2.80 -10.16
CA GLU A 117 4.66 -2.62 -11.50
C GLU A 117 3.61 -2.21 -12.54
N SER A 118 2.81 -1.19 -12.20
CA SER A 118 1.75 -0.60 -13.05
C SER A 118 0.59 -1.55 -13.38
N MET A 119 0.43 -2.64 -12.63
CA MET A 119 -0.73 -3.54 -12.71
C MET A 119 -1.53 -3.49 -11.40
N PRO A 120 -2.87 -3.48 -11.43
CA PRO A 120 -3.69 -3.54 -10.22
C PRO A 120 -3.33 -4.73 -9.34
N ALA A 121 -3.17 -4.50 -8.04
CA ALA A 121 -2.81 -5.50 -7.04
C ALA A 121 -3.59 -5.26 -5.75
N PHE A 122 -3.74 -6.31 -4.93
CA PHE A 122 -4.33 -6.25 -3.59
C PHE A 122 -5.71 -5.59 -3.56
N ARG A 123 -6.66 -6.19 -4.27
CA ARG A 123 -8.08 -5.79 -4.28
C ARG A 123 -8.88 -6.66 -3.32
N GLY A 124 -10.16 -6.34 -3.10
CA GLY A 124 -11.10 -7.16 -2.35
C GLY A 124 -10.61 -7.58 -0.96
N ALA A 125 -10.59 -8.87 -0.71
CA ALA A 125 -10.23 -9.47 0.58
C ALA A 125 -8.74 -9.37 0.93
N ALA A 126 -7.87 -9.18 -0.06
CA ALA A 126 -6.45 -8.95 0.17
C ALA A 126 -6.16 -7.54 0.72
N LEU A 127 -7.04 -6.55 0.48
CA LEU A 127 -6.79 -5.14 0.76
C LEU A 127 -6.52 -4.84 2.24
N PRO A 128 -7.27 -5.33 3.24
CA PRO A 128 -7.08 -4.97 4.65
C PRO A 128 -5.70 -5.32 5.20
N TYR A 129 -5.07 -6.37 4.67
CA TYR A 129 -3.79 -6.90 5.17
C TYR A 129 -2.62 -6.72 4.19
N SER A 130 -2.88 -6.13 3.01
CA SER A 130 -1.94 -6.05 1.88
C SER A 130 -0.62 -5.36 2.17
N PHE A 131 -0.60 -4.39 3.09
CA PHE A 131 0.62 -3.65 3.42
C PHE A 131 1.68 -4.52 4.08
N ARG A 132 1.30 -5.64 4.70
CA ARG A 132 2.19 -6.63 5.29
C ARG A 132 2.75 -7.59 4.25
N TYR A 133 2.04 -7.81 3.13
CA TYR A 133 2.43 -8.79 2.11
C TYR A 133 3.59 -8.36 1.22
N VAL A 134 3.99 -7.09 1.27
CA VAL A 134 5.07 -6.54 0.46
C VAL A 134 6.30 -6.27 1.34
N PRO A 135 7.31 -7.14 1.33
CA PRO A 135 8.53 -6.94 2.11
C PRO A 135 9.30 -5.70 1.68
N GLY A 136 9.78 -4.92 2.66
CA GLY A 136 10.52 -3.68 2.42
C GLY A 136 11.76 -3.85 1.54
N PRO A 137 12.62 -4.84 1.84
CA PRO A 137 13.84 -5.08 1.05
C PRO A 137 13.63 -5.45 -0.41
N TRP A 138 12.42 -5.92 -0.80
CA TRP A 138 12.10 -6.24 -2.19
C TRP A 138 11.82 -5.01 -3.06
N MET A 139 11.53 -3.87 -2.41
CA MET A 139 11.11 -2.66 -3.11
C MET A 139 12.31 -1.87 -3.64
N LYS A 140 12.32 -1.63 -4.95
CA LYS A 140 13.25 -0.70 -5.62
C LYS A 140 12.78 0.73 -5.46
N SER A 141 11.48 0.96 -5.60
CA SER A 141 10.85 2.26 -5.39
C SER A 141 9.34 2.15 -5.15
N ILE A 142 8.78 3.18 -4.53
CA ILE A 142 7.34 3.38 -4.42
C ILE A 142 7.02 4.72 -5.07
N SER A 143 6.07 4.74 -5.99
CA SER A 143 5.57 6.00 -6.53
C SER A 143 4.14 6.27 -6.02
N VAL A 144 3.93 7.49 -5.54
CA VAL A 144 2.66 7.98 -5.02
C VAL A 144 2.17 9.09 -5.92
N SER A 145 1.16 8.80 -6.74
CA SER A 145 0.45 9.79 -7.57
C SER A 145 -0.79 10.25 -6.84
N LYS A 146 -0.90 11.54 -6.58
CA LYS A 146 -2.02 12.13 -5.83
C LYS A 146 -3.06 12.73 -6.78
N GLY A 147 -4.33 12.55 -6.41
CA GLY A 147 -5.45 13.07 -7.17
C GLY A 147 -5.72 12.30 -8.46
N SER A 148 -6.15 13.02 -9.48
CA SER A 148 -6.41 12.43 -10.79
C SER A 148 -5.11 12.06 -11.50
N SER A 149 -4.89 10.77 -11.71
CA SER A 149 -3.74 10.21 -12.43
C SER A 149 -4.14 9.75 -13.84
N THR A 150 -3.29 8.97 -14.51
CA THR A 150 -3.56 8.41 -15.84
C THR A 150 -4.82 7.53 -15.89
N VAL A 151 -5.52 7.50 -17.04
CA VAL A 151 -6.63 6.55 -17.30
C VAL A 151 -6.13 5.16 -17.70
N LYS A 152 -4.84 5.01 -18.00
CA LYS A 152 -4.21 3.77 -18.46
C LYS A 152 -4.34 2.63 -17.44
N ASN A 153 -4.24 2.94 -16.13
CA ASN A 153 -4.24 1.95 -15.05
C ASN A 153 -5.65 1.56 -14.56
N GLY A 154 -6.72 2.09 -15.19
CA GLY A 154 -8.08 1.78 -14.82
C GLY A 154 -8.86 2.96 -14.24
N TYR A 155 -10.05 2.66 -13.71
CA TYR A 155 -11.02 3.63 -13.22
C TYR A 155 -10.98 3.84 -11.69
N GLU A 156 -10.30 2.97 -10.95
CA GLU A 156 -10.43 2.83 -9.48
C GLU A 156 -9.68 3.90 -8.66
N SER A 157 -8.85 4.71 -9.26
CA SER A 157 -8.13 5.78 -8.56
C SER A 157 -9.06 6.96 -8.24
N ILE A 158 -9.50 7.09 -7.00
CA ILE A 158 -10.27 8.24 -6.51
C ILE A 158 -9.33 9.28 -5.87
N THR A 159 -8.49 8.87 -4.91
CA THR A 159 -7.54 9.78 -4.24
C THR A 159 -6.14 9.75 -4.86
N GLY A 160 -5.85 8.73 -5.64
CA GLY A 160 -4.55 8.57 -6.30
C GLY A 160 -4.18 7.11 -6.49
N GLN A 161 -2.91 6.90 -6.84
CA GLN A 161 -2.33 5.59 -7.08
C GLN A 161 -1.04 5.44 -6.28
N ILE A 162 -0.82 4.26 -5.71
CA ILE A 162 0.46 3.85 -5.14
C ILE A 162 0.97 2.68 -5.98
N ASN A 163 2.12 2.86 -6.65
CA ASN A 163 2.75 1.82 -7.44
C ASN A 163 4.07 1.39 -6.81
N VAL A 164 4.20 0.10 -6.56
CA VAL A 164 5.41 -0.52 -6.03
C VAL A 164 6.19 -1.14 -7.18
N GLU A 165 7.45 -0.76 -7.32
CA GLU A 165 8.39 -1.40 -8.21
C GLU A 165 9.32 -2.29 -7.39
N TYR A 166 9.39 -3.57 -7.72
CA TYR A 166 10.34 -4.51 -7.12
C TYR A 166 11.72 -4.41 -7.78
N LEU A 167 12.73 -4.96 -7.13
CA LEU A 167 14.02 -5.26 -7.73
C LEU A 167 13.83 -6.09 -9.00
N LYS A 168 14.71 -5.96 -9.97
CA LYS A 168 14.48 -6.51 -11.32
C LYS A 168 15.55 -7.52 -11.73
N PRO A 169 15.20 -8.59 -12.45
CA PRO A 169 16.17 -9.61 -12.91
C PRO A 169 17.27 -9.06 -13.82
N GLN A 170 17.07 -7.89 -14.42
CA GLN A 170 18.07 -7.21 -15.28
C GLN A 170 19.09 -6.39 -14.51
N ASP A 171 18.86 -6.15 -13.22
CA ASP A 171 19.85 -5.51 -12.37
C ASP A 171 21.12 -6.39 -12.35
N GLU A 172 22.27 -5.81 -11.98
CA GLU A 172 23.53 -6.55 -12.01
C GLU A 172 23.42 -7.86 -11.22
N PRO A 173 23.95 -8.99 -11.77
CA PRO A 173 23.92 -10.26 -11.09
C PRO A 173 24.52 -10.16 -9.69
N GLY A 174 23.85 -10.77 -8.72
CA GLY A 174 24.32 -10.69 -7.35
C GLY A 174 23.37 -11.36 -6.38
N PHE A 175 23.79 -11.32 -5.13
CA PHE A 175 23.02 -11.82 -4.00
C PHE A 175 22.96 -10.74 -2.93
N THR A 176 21.76 -10.46 -2.42
CA THR A 176 21.55 -9.62 -1.26
C THR A 176 20.78 -10.37 -0.19
N ALA A 177 21.09 -10.07 1.08
CA ALA A 177 20.36 -10.58 2.21
C ALA A 177 20.15 -9.48 3.24
N ASN A 178 19.04 -9.53 3.95
CA ASN A 178 18.75 -8.67 5.09
C ASN A 178 18.27 -9.52 6.26
N ALA A 179 18.77 -9.24 7.46
CA ALA A 179 18.26 -9.78 8.70
C ALA A 179 17.92 -8.61 9.63
N TYR A 180 16.77 -8.67 10.27
CA TYR A 180 16.25 -7.66 11.20
C TYR A 180 15.73 -8.36 12.45
N PHE A 181 15.91 -7.73 13.61
CA PHE A 181 15.40 -8.17 14.89
C PHE A 181 15.02 -6.96 15.75
N ASP A 182 13.92 -7.05 16.49
CA ASP A 182 13.45 -6.00 17.39
C ASP A 182 13.10 -6.48 18.80
N THR A 183 12.80 -5.51 19.66
CA THR A 183 12.43 -5.77 21.07
C THR A 183 11.06 -6.42 21.25
N ASP A 184 10.21 -6.40 20.22
CA ASP A 184 8.92 -7.11 20.18
C ASP A 184 9.10 -8.57 19.70
N MET A 185 10.36 -9.09 19.73
CA MET A 185 10.71 -10.44 19.34
C MET A 185 10.34 -10.79 17.91
N LYS A 186 10.38 -9.82 17.01
CA LYS A 186 10.20 -10.02 15.57
C LYS A 186 11.55 -10.33 14.92
N LEU A 187 11.64 -11.46 14.25
CA LEU A 187 12.75 -11.83 13.36
C LEU A 187 12.28 -11.74 11.92
N GLU A 188 13.02 -11.03 11.09
CA GLU A 188 12.76 -10.96 9.67
C GLU A 188 14.00 -11.25 8.86
N LEU A 189 13.87 -12.14 7.87
CA LEU A 189 14.93 -12.56 6.98
C LEU A 189 14.49 -12.34 5.52
N ASN A 190 15.31 -11.65 4.74
CA ASN A 190 15.10 -11.47 3.33
C ASN A 190 16.32 -11.92 2.54
N ALA A 191 16.10 -12.54 1.41
CA ALA A 191 17.14 -12.92 0.47
C ALA A 191 16.68 -12.62 -0.95
N GLU A 192 17.60 -12.14 -1.76
CA GLU A 192 17.42 -11.87 -3.18
C GLU A 192 18.62 -12.43 -3.94
N GLY A 193 18.34 -13.17 -4.99
CA GLY A 193 19.37 -13.65 -5.90
C GLY A 193 18.93 -13.48 -7.34
N ASN A 194 19.75 -12.80 -8.16
CA ASN A 194 19.51 -12.70 -9.58
C ASN A 194 20.65 -13.32 -10.39
N ILE A 195 20.29 -13.97 -11.49
CA ILE A 195 21.21 -14.72 -12.34
C ILE A 195 20.92 -14.35 -13.79
N LYS A 196 21.96 -13.95 -14.52
CA LYS A 196 21.93 -13.85 -15.97
C LYS A 196 22.20 -15.24 -16.56
N ILE A 197 21.17 -15.88 -17.10
CA ILE A 197 21.26 -17.24 -17.67
C ILE A 197 21.99 -17.21 -19.01
N LYS A 198 21.62 -16.24 -19.85
CA LYS A 198 22.27 -15.90 -21.10
C LYS A 198 21.99 -14.46 -21.47
N GLU A 199 22.61 -13.97 -22.52
CA GLU A 199 22.32 -12.63 -23.02
C GLU A 199 20.83 -12.44 -23.27
N GLY A 200 20.28 -11.36 -22.72
CA GLY A 200 18.87 -11.03 -22.79
C GLY A 200 17.94 -11.86 -21.89
N LEU A 201 18.40 -12.93 -21.23
CA LEU A 201 17.57 -13.76 -20.33
C LEU A 201 18.13 -13.77 -18.91
N SER A 202 17.35 -13.27 -17.98
CA SER A 202 17.68 -13.22 -16.55
C SER A 202 16.53 -13.74 -15.69
N THR A 203 16.85 -14.28 -14.54
CA THR A 203 15.88 -14.66 -13.51
C THR A 203 16.29 -14.12 -12.14
N GLU A 204 15.31 -13.89 -11.28
CA GLU A 204 15.48 -13.41 -9.92
C GLU A 204 14.56 -14.20 -8.99
N LEU A 205 15.06 -14.53 -7.82
CA LEU A 205 14.28 -15.07 -6.71
C LEU A 205 14.34 -14.10 -5.55
N LEU A 206 13.17 -13.66 -5.09
CA LEU A 206 12.96 -12.92 -3.87
C LEU A 206 12.36 -13.86 -2.84
N ALA A 207 12.94 -13.93 -1.64
CA ALA A 207 12.48 -14.75 -0.53
C ALA A 207 12.37 -13.89 0.74
N HIS A 208 11.32 -14.10 1.50
CA HIS A 208 11.05 -13.41 2.76
C HIS A 208 10.52 -14.40 3.78
N PHE A 209 10.98 -14.25 5.01
CA PHE A 209 10.50 -14.94 6.19
C PHE A 209 10.36 -13.95 7.33
N GLU A 210 9.21 -13.98 8.01
CA GLU A 210 8.96 -13.25 9.25
C GLU A 210 8.42 -14.21 10.31
N ASP A 211 8.94 -14.10 11.53
CA ASP A 211 8.40 -14.78 12.72
C ASP A 211 8.43 -13.78 13.88
N ARG A 212 7.26 -13.44 14.40
CA ARG A 212 7.11 -12.70 15.66
C ARG A 212 6.59 -13.68 16.71
N PHE A 213 7.36 -13.86 17.76
CA PHE A 213 7.10 -14.87 18.77
C PHE A 213 7.06 -14.33 20.21
N GLY A 214 6.93 -13.03 20.36
CA GLY A 214 6.83 -12.34 21.64
C GLY A 214 5.45 -11.77 21.87
N THR A 215 4.81 -12.18 22.96
CA THR A 215 3.52 -11.63 23.37
C THR A 215 3.74 -10.53 24.39
N HIS A 216 3.30 -9.30 24.07
CA HIS A 216 3.39 -8.12 24.94
C HIS A 216 2.00 -7.55 25.22
N ASP A 217 1.76 -7.21 26.48
CA ASP A 217 0.58 -6.45 26.93
C ASP A 217 1.10 -5.24 27.73
N GLY A 218 1.53 -4.22 27.02
CA GLY A 218 2.14 -3.03 27.62
C GLY A 218 1.14 -2.06 28.21
N ASN A 219 -0.16 -2.23 27.94
CA ASN A 219 -1.25 -1.41 28.48
C ASN A 219 -2.02 -2.13 29.62
N HIS A 220 -1.75 -3.43 29.85
CA HIS A 220 -2.34 -4.28 30.86
C HIS A 220 -3.86 -4.47 30.74
N ASP A 221 -4.35 -4.57 29.50
CA ASP A 221 -5.77 -4.80 29.22
C ASP A 221 -6.12 -6.30 29.03
N GLY A 222 -5.10 -7.18 29.07
CA GLY A 222 -5.25 -8.61 28.93
C GLY A 222 -5.24 -9.08 27.47
N PHE A 223 -4.99 -8.18 26.52
CA PHE A 223 -4.86 -8.49 25.09
C PHE A 223 -3.43 -8.26 24.61
N ALA A 224 -3.02 -9.01 23.59
CA ALA A 224 -1.74 -8.78 22.94
C ALA A 224 -1.73 -7.44 22.21
N ASP A 225 -0.74 -6.57 22.46
CA ASP A 225 -0.56 -5.31 21.76
C ASP A 225 -0.31 -5.52 20.24
N MET A 226 0.35 -6.63 19.90
CA MET A 226 0.65 -7.01 18.52
C MET A 226 0.44 -8.52 18.33
N PRO A 227 -0.01 -8.97 17.14
CA PRO A 227 -0.20 -10.39 16.87
C PRO A 227 1.12 -11.15 16.74
N ASP A 228 1.10 -12.42 17.09
CA ASP A 228 2.12 -13.38 16.66
C ASP A 228 1.95 -13.64 15.18
N ILE A 229 3.01 -13.46 14.40
CA ILE A 229 2.96 -13.58 12.93
C ILE A 229 4.04 -14.55 12.48
N ARG A 230 3.65 -15.48 11.62
CA ARG A 230 4.57 -16.27 10.83
C ARG A 230 4.23 -16.17 9.38
N GLN A 231 5.18 -15.63 8.58
CA GLN A 231 4.96 -15.34 7.16
C GLN A 231 6.13 -15.87 6.32
N VAL A 232 5.79 -16.43 5.15
CA VAL A 232 6.71 -16.82 4.10
C VAL A 232 6.23 -16.27 2.77
N ASN A 233 7.06 -15.48 2.10
CA ASN A 233 6.80 -14.98 0.76
C ASN A 233 7.92 -15.42 -0.18
N LEU A 234 7.55 -15.88 -1.36
CA LEU A 234 8.47 -16.21 -2.45
C LEU A 234 7.99 -15.54 -3.73
N ASN A 235 8.89 -14.98 -4.51
CA ASN A 235 8.58 -14.40 -5.81
C ASN A 235 9.71 -14.75 -6.80
N ASN A 236 9.42 -15.57 -7.79
CA ASN A 236 10.36 -15.90 -8.86
C ASN A 236 9.99 -15.11 -10.11
N ARG A 237 10.93 -14.36 -10.63
CA ARG A 237 10.76 -13.36 -11.67
C ARG A 237 11.67 -13.65 -12.84
N TRP A 238 11.18 -13.40 -14.04
CA TRP A 238 11.88 -13.66 -15.30
C TRP A 238 11.83 -12.44 -16.18
N GLN A 239 12.92 -12.18 -16.86
CA GLN A 239 13.00 -11.22 -17.94
C GLN A 239 13.65 -11.83 -19.15
N TRP A 240 13.06 -11.59 -20.30
CA TRP A 240 13.65 -11.92 -21.58
C TRP A 240 13.56 -10.74 -22.54
N ARG A 241 14.72 -10.36 -23.12
CA ARG A 241 14.82 -9.32 -24.14
C ARG A 241 15.47 -9.91 -25.38
N SER A 242 14.85 -9.74 -26.54
CA SER A 242 15.37 -10.21 -27.82
C SER A 242 14.96 -9.22 -28.92
N GLY A 243 15.92 -8.43 -29.40
CA GLY A 243 15.65 -7.38 -30.38
C GLY A 243 14.57 -6.41 -29.90
N ARG A 244 13.45 -6.35 -30.64
CA ARG A 244 12.30 -5.48 -30.37
C ARG A 244 11.30 -6.05 -29.35
N TYR A 245 11.51 -7.29 -28.88
CA TYR A 245 10.62 -7.96 -27.96
C TYR A 245 11.16 -7.95 -26.54
N ILE A 246 10.27 -7.63 -25.58
CA ILE A 246 10.57 -7.62 -24.15
C ILE A 246 9.48 -8.42 -23.44
N PHE A 247 9.90 -9.33 -22.60
CA PHE A 247 9.05 -10.11 -21.70
C PHE A 247 9.48 -9.91 -20.25
N HIS A 248 8.52 -9.68 -19.38
CA HIS A 248 8.64 -9.80 -17.94
C HIS A 248 7.51 -10.69 -17.44
N GLY A 249 7.80 -11.62 -16.56
CA GLY A 249 6.78 -12.45 -15.95
C GLY A 249 7.28 -13.10 -14.68
N GLY A 250 6.36 -13.61 -13.88
CA GLY A 250 6.73 -14.26 -12.64
C GLY A 250 5.55 -14.90 -11.94
N ILE A 251 5.90 -15.63 -10.90
CA ILE A 251 4.96 -16.27 -9.97
C ILE A 251 5.35 -15.90 -8.54
N ALA A 252 4.36 -15.65 -7.70
CA ALA A 252 4.57 -15.35 -6.29
C ALA A 252 3.64 -16.19 -5.40
N LEU A 253 4.12 -16.43 -4.19
CA LEU A 253 3.44 -17.17 -3.13
C LEU A 253 3.56 -16.37 -1.84
N ILE A 254 2.44 -16.25 -1.11
CA ILE A 254 2.38 -15.74 0.25
C ILE A 254 1.65 -16.75 1.10
N ASN A 255 2.24 -17.08 2.25
CA ASN A 255 1.61 -17.88 3.30
C ASN A 255 1.84 -17.17 4.63
N GLU A 256 0.76 -16.78 5.31
CA GLU A 256 0.82 -16.07 6.58
C GLU A 256 -0.15 -16.70 7.58
N LYS A 257 0.31 -16.92 8.79
CA LYS A 257 -0.50 -17.16 9.98
C LYS A 257 -0.30 -16.00 10.95
N SER A 258 -1.39 -15.42 11.44
CA SER A 258 -1.39 -14.36 12.44
C SER A 258 -2.36 -14.73 13.56
N GLU A 259 -1.91 -14.65 14.81
CA GLU A 259 -2.71 -14.98 15.99
C GLU A 259 -2.63 -13.84 17.01
N ALA A 260 -3.76 -13.41 17.55
CA ALA A 260 -3.88 -12.32 18.49
C ALA A 260 -5.06 -12.59 19.46
N GLY A 261 -5.35 -11.66 20.34
CA GLY A 261 -6.46 -11.74 21.28
C GLY A 261 -6.01 -11.78 22.73
N GLN A 262 -6.77 -12.44 23.58
CA GLN A 262 -6.45 -12.53 25.01
C GLN A 262 -5.17 -13.33 25.26
N ILE A 263 -4.36 -12.82 26.19
CA ILE A 263 -3.12 -13.46 26.60
C ILE A 263 -3.43 -14.51 27.67
N SER A 264 -3.08 -15.77 27.39
CA SER A 264 -3.24 -16.91 28.31
C SER A 264 -2.09 -17.02 29.35
N ASP A 265 -1.31 -15.97 29.59
CA ASP A 265 -0.24 -16.00 30.57
C ASP A 265 -0.80 -16.11 31.99
N HIS A 266 -0.43 -17.16 32.73
CA HIS A 266 -0.84 -17.44 34.11
C HIS A 266 -0.57 -16.29 35.11
N ARG A 267 0.16 -15.26 34.73
CA ARG A 267 0.48 -14.10 35.54
C ARG A 267 -0.59 -13.01 35.52
N HIS A 268 -1.48 -13.02 34.55
CA HIS A 268 -2.51 -11.98 34.34
C HIS A 268 -3.91 -12.55 34.16
N ALA A 269 -4.12 -13.82 34.51
CA ALA A 269 -5.41 -14.49 34.37
C ALA A 269 -6.51 -13.76 35.18
N ALA A 270 -7.19 -12.83 34.54
CA ALA A 270 -8.53 -12.47 34.93
C ALA A 270 -9.44 -13.62 34.54
N ALA A 271 -10.23 -14.11 35.49
CA ALA A 271 -11.38 -14.98 35.39
C ALA A 271 -11.46 -15.92 34.16
N ASP A 272 -11.53 -17.22 34.45
CA ASP A 272 -11.95 -18.31 33.57
C ASP A 272 -11.50 -18.23 32.08
N MET A 273 -10.23 -18.58 31.81
CA MET A 273 -9.68 -18.72 30.47
C MET A 273 -10.09 -20.05 29.80
N SER A 274 -11.24 -20.61 30.17
CA SER A 274 -11.76 -21.84 29.53
C SER A 274 -12.18 -21.60 28.07
N ASP A 275 -12.49 -20.35 27.71
CA ASP A 275 -12.90 -19.94 26.36
C ASP A 275 -12.30 -18.54 26.04
N PRO A 276 -11.00 -18.43 25.75
CA PRO A 276 -10.36 -17.15 25.48
C PRO A 276 -10.82 -16.57 24.14
N TYR A 277 -10.91 -15.24 24.07
CA TYR A 277 -11.18 -14.55 22.82
C TYR A 277 -9.90 -14.50 21.97
N ILE A 278 -9.84 -15.34 20.96
CA ILE A 278 -8.70 -15.45 20.03
C ILE A 278 -9.10 -14.92 18.66
N ILE A 279 -8.18 -14.19 18.03
CA ILE A 279 -8.25 -13.81 16.64
C ILE A 279 -7.19 -14.59 15.89
N ASP A 280 -7.62 -15.38 14.90
CA ASP A 280 -6.74 -16.23 14.10
C ASP A 280 -7.00 -15.95 12.61
N LEU A 281 -5.94 -15.53 11.92
CA LEU A 281 -5.96 -15.20 10.50
C LEU A 281 -5.00 -16.12 9.77
N TYR A 282 -5.47 -16.82 8.75
CA TYR A 282 -4.64 -17.64 7.89
C TYR A 282 -4.81 -17.23 6.43
N THR A 283 -3.73 -16.72 5.84
CA THR A 283 -3.69 -16.23 4.46
C THR A 283 -2.86 -17.15 3.57
N ARG A 284 -3.41 -17.47 2.40
CA ARG A 284 -2.69 -18.10 1.28
C ARG A 284 -2.95 -17.31 0.02
N ARG A 285 -1.90 -16.81 -0.62
CA ARG A 285 -2.03 -16.08 -1.87
C ARG A 285 -1.05 -16.61 -2.91
N TYR A 286 -1.56 -16.79 -4.11
CA TYR A 286 -0.81 -17.22 -5.29
C TYR A 286 -1.01 -16.17 -6.38
N GLU A 287 0.07 -15.71 -6.97
CA GLU A 287 0.05 -14.71 -8.03
C GLU A 287 0.82 -15.19 -9.24
N ALA A 288 0.33 -14.89 -10.42
CA ALA A 288 1.05 -15.02 -11.68
C ALA A 288 0.86 -13.74 -12.48
N TYR A 289 1.93 -13.25 -13.08
CA TYR A 289 1.84 -12.07 -13.94
C TYR A 289 2.72 -12.23 -15.18
N MET A 290 2.34 -11.53 -16.24
CA MET A 290 3.13 -11.42 -17.46
C MET A 290 2.96 -10.04 -18.10
N LYS A 291 4.04 -9.58 -18.73
CA LYS A 291 4.10 -8.38 -19.56
C LYS A 291 4.84 -8.74 -20.83
N HIS A 292 4.21 -8.53 -21.96
CA HIS A 292 4.80 -8.66 -23.28
C HIS A 292 4.80 -7.29 -23.93
N ALA A 293 5.93 -6.84 -24.42
CA ALA A 293 6.02 -5.61 -25.18
C ALA A 293 6.77 -5.86 -26.50
N TYR A 294 6.29 -5.24 -27.56
CA TYR A 294 6.92 -5.25 -28.86
C TYR A 294 7.06 -3.83 -29.39
N VAL A 295 8.30 -3.43 -29.70
CA VAL A 295 8.62 -2.14 -30.30
C VAL A 295 8.34 -2.20 -31.79
N ILE A 296 7.31 -1.49 -32.23
CA ILE A 296 6.89 -1.41 -33.63
C ILE A 296 7.78 -0.40 -34.37
N ASP A 297 7.93 0.78 -33.77
CA ASP A 297 8.67 1.90 -34.34
C ASP A 297 9.49 2.57 -33.25
N SER A 298 10.81 2.45 -33.31
CA SER A 298 11.73 3.06 -32.33
C SER A 298 11.89 4.57 -32.50
N GLU A 299 11.67 5.13 -33.70
CA GLU A 299 11.78 6.56 -33.94
C GLU A 299 10.58 7.33 -33.35
N ARG A 300 9.41 6.71 -33.38
CA ARG A 300 8.16 7.27 -32.85
C ARG A 300 7.75 6.69 -31.50
N ASN A 301 8.65 6.01 -30.80
CA ASN A 301 8.35 5.29 -29.56
C ASN A 301 7.11 4.39 -29.67
N GLY A 302 6.81 3.91 -30.92
CA GLY A 302 5.65 3.09 -31.22
C GLY A 302 5.79 1.71 -30.61
N ASN A 303 4.93 1.36 -29.66
CA ASN A 303 4.96 0.06 -29.01
C ASN A 303 3.55 -0.49 -28.75
N ILE A 304 3.45 -1.80 -28.68
CA ILE A 304 2.26 -2.52 -28.23
C ILE A 304 2.65 -3.36 -27.03
N ALA A 305 1.85 -3.33 -25.96
CA ALA A 305 2.10 -4.11 -24.77
C ALA A 305 0.83 -4.83 -24.30
N LEU A 306 0.99 -6.11 -23.94
CA LEU A 306 0.00 -6.92 -23.25
C LEU A 306 0.49 -7.16 -21.83
N MET A 307 -0.32 -6.80 -20.84
CA MET A 307 -0.07 -7.05 -19.43
C MET A 307 -1.21 -7.88 -18.87
N ALA A 308 -0.91 -8.89 -18.07
CA ALA A 308 -1.93 -9.69 -17.41
C ALA A 308 -1.47 -10.17 -16.03
N THR A 309 -2.44 -10.28 -15.11
CA THR A 309 -2.27 -10.89 -13.79
C THR A 309 -3.39 -11.88 -13.54
N ALA A 310 -3.09 -12.94 -12.80
CA ALA A 310 -4.05 -13.86 -12.26
C ALA A 310 -3.68 -14.16 -10.81
N ASN A 311 -4.62 -13.95 -9.91
CA ASN A 311 -4.41 -14.07 -8.47
C ASN A 311 -5.46 -14.99 -7.86
N MET A 312 -5.05 -15.72 -6.82
CA MET A 312 -5.93 -16.48 -5.94
C MET A 312 -5.56 -16.11 -4.49
N HIS A 313 -6.51 -15.59 -3.75
CA HIS A 313 -6.35 -15.21 -2.36
C HIS A 313 -7.36 -15.93 -1.50
N GLN A 314 -6.87 -16.64 -0.49
CA GLN A 314 -7.67 -17.34 0.50
C GLN A 314 -7.36 -16.71 1.86
N LEU A 315 -8.40 -16.30 2.57
CA LEU A 315 -8.32 -15.80 3.92
C LEU A 315 -9.32 -16.60 4.78
N ASP A 316 -8.80 -17.22 5.82
CA ASP A 316 -9.60 -17.83 6.89
C ASP A 316 -9.39 -16.94 8.13
N ALA A 317 -10.41 -16.14 8.49
CA ALA A 317 -10.34 -15.16 9.58
C ALA A 317 -11.38 -15.49 10.65
N ASN A 318 -10.94 -15.74 11.87
CA ASN A 318 -11.77 -15.96 13.03
C ASN A 318 -11.58 -14.81 14.03
N PHE A 319 -12.66 -14.26 14.56
CA PHE A 319 -12.70 -13.17 15.54
C PHE A 319 -13.53 -13.66 16.74
N GLY A 320 -12.88 -14.40 17.64
CA GLY A 320 -13.56 -15.19 18.66
C GLY A 320 -14.50 -16.21 18.00
N ARG A 321 -15.82 -16.06 18.22
CA ARG A 321 -16.85 -16.95 17.63
C ARG A 321 -17.45 -16.44 16.32
N LYS A 322 -17.10 -15.21 15.88
CA LYS A 322 -17.42 -14.66 14.55
C LYS A 322 -16.35 -15.10 13.55
N GLY A 323 -16.68 -15.10 12.26
CA GLY A 323 -15.70 -15.50 11.25
C GLY A 323 -16.04 -15.02 9.84
N TYR A 324 -14.99 -14.90 9.06
CA TYR A 324 -15.04 -14.57 7.64
C TYR A 324 -14.04 -15.43 6.88
N TRP A 325 -14.54 -16.24 5.97
CA TRP A 325 -13.72 -17.14 5.15
C TRP A 325 -13.97 -16.84 3.68
N VAL A 326 -12.95 -16.57 2.93
CA VAL A 326 -13.08 -16.18 1.53
C VAL A 326 -12.09 -16.89 0.62
N ASN A 327 -12.58 -17.23 -0.57
CA ASN A 327 -11.76 -17.63 -1.71
C ASN A 327 -12.01 -16.63 -2.83
N GLU A 328 -11.05 -15.71 -3.00
CA GLU A 328 -11.05 -14.70 -4.03
C GLU A 328 -10.19 -15.15 -5.20
N LYS A 329 -10.66 -14.88 -6.42
CA LYS A 329 -9.91 -15.09 -7.66
C LYS A 329 -10.10 -13.86 -8.51
N ASP A 330 -9.01 -13.25 -8.92
CA ASP A 330 -9.04 -12.12 -9.81
C ASP A 330 -8.13 -12.33 -11.02
N ILE A 331 -8.58 -11.83 -12.16
CA ILE A 331 -7.84 -11.79 -13.42
C ILE A 331 -7.92 -10.37 -13.96
N TYR A 332 -6.79 -9.83 -14.33
CA TYR A 332 -6.71 -8.56 -15.03
C TYR A 332 -5.87 -8.71 -16.29
N ALA A 333 -6.33 -8.14 -17.40
CA ALA A 333 -5.58 -8.06 -18.65
C ALA A 333 -5.73 -6.68 -19.27
N ARG A 334 -4.63 -6.15 -19.83
CA ARG A 334 -4.60 -4.87 -20.54
C ARG A 334 -3.75 -4.99 -21.79
N LEU A 335 -4.34 -4.64 -22.94
CA LEU A 335 -3.63 -4.43 -24.20
C LEU A 335 -3.53 -2.93 -24.44
N MET A 336 -2.34 -2.42 -24.66
CA MET A 336 -2.10 -1.01 -24.90
C MET A 336 -1.23 -0.80 -26.14
N TYR A 337 -1.50 0.28 -26.83
CA TYR A 337 -0.69 0.84 -27.90
C TYR A 337 -0.31 2.28 -27.55
N GLU A 338 0.96 2.62 -27.71
CA GLU A 338 1.48 3.95 -27.46
C GLU A 338 2.39 4.37 -28.62
N THR A 339 2.30 5.64 -29.03
CA THR A 339 3.17 6.19 -30.08
C THR A 339 3.26 7.72 -29.96
N ASP A 340 4.38 8.27 -30.37
CA ASP A 340 4.53 9.68 -30.63
C ASP A 340 4.03 9.98 -32.06
N LEU A 341 2.98 10.79 -32.17
CA LEU A 341 2.49 11.28 -33.47
C LEU A 341 3.46 12.33 -34.04
N SER A 342 4.13 13.07 -33.16
CA SER A 342 5.22 13.99 -33.44
C SER A 342 6.01 14.25 -32.14
N GLU A 343 7.07 15.05 -32.17
CA GLU A 343 7.87 15.45 -31.01
C GLU A 343 7.05 16.06 -29.85
N HIS A 344 5.86 16.61 -30.17
CA HIS A 344 5.01 17.29 -29.20
C HIS A 344 3.73 16.50 -28.84
N HIS A 345 3.43 15.44 -29.55
CA HIS A 345 2.11 14.78 -29.51
C HIS A 345 2.29 13.28 -29.25
N ASN A 346 1.93 12.83 -28.05
CA ASN A 346 1.90 11.40 -27.70
C ASN A 346 0.46 10.92 -27.60
N LEU A 347 0.19 9.73 -28.12
CA LEU A 347 -1.11 9.07 -28.10
C LEU A 347 -0.94 7.68 -27.46
N SER A 348 -1.81 7.39 -26.49
CA SER A 348 -1.94 6.06 -25.90
C SER A 348 -3.39 5.61 -25.95
N ALA A 349 -3.62 4.40 -26.44
CA ALA A 349 -4.94 3.77 -26.49
C ALA A 349 -4.85 2.34 -25.98
N GLY A 350 -5.93 1.83 -25.40
CA GLY A 350 -5.90 0.44 -24.94
C GLY A 350 -7.26 -0.10 -24.54
N LEU A 351 -7.25 -1.42 -24.37
CA LEU A 351 -8.38 -2.21 -23.90
C LEU A 351 -7.99 -2.89 -22.60
N SER A 352 -8.93 -3.09 -21.70
CA SER A 352 -8.72 -3.86 -20.48
C SER A 352 -9.91 -4.74 -20.15
N LEU A 353 -9.62 -5.81 -19.44
CA LEU A 353 -10.60 -6.73 -18.89
C LEU A 353 -10.19 -7.02 -17.44
N SER A 354 -11.14 -6.94 -16.51
CA SER A 354 -11.01 -7.50 -15.16
C SER A 354 -12.15 -8.47 -14.88
N TYR A 355 -11.83 -9.50 -14.12
CA TYR A 355 -12.79 -10.46 -13.60
C TYR A 355 -12.47 -10.71 -12.14
N ASP A 356 -13.45 -10.50 -11.27
CA ASP A 356 -13.33 -10.68 -9.83
C ASP A 356 -14.40 -11.67 -9.37
N TYR A 357 -13.98 -12.66 -8.58
CA TYR A 357 -14.83 -13.67 -7.95
C TYR A 357 -14.50 -13.74 -6.47
N LEU A 358 -15.52 -13.57 -5.63
CA LEU A 358 -15.43 -13.78 -4.17
C LEU A 358 -16.48 -14.83 -3.76
N GLY A 359 -16.02 -15.97 -3.27
CA GLY A 359 -16.83 -16.96 -2.59
C GLY A 359 -16.59 -16.83 -1.10
N GLN A 360 -17.59 -16.33 -0.36
CA GLN A 360 -17.46 -15.88 1.02
C GLN A 360 -18.37 -16.69 1.94
N HIS A 361 -17.86 -17.09 3.10
CA HIS A 361 -18.66 -17.61 4.22
C HIS A 361 -18.54 -16.61 5.37
N LEU A 362 -19.67 -16.24 5.95
CA LEU A 362 -19.74 -15.18 6.96
C LEU A 362 -20.53 -15.63 8.17
N LYS A 363 -19.96 -15.46 9.36
CA LYS A 363 -20.62 -15.63 10.65
C LYS A 363 -20.46 -14.33 11.45
N THR A 364 -21.56 -13.60 11.63
CA THR A 364 -21.55 -12.25 12.26
C THR A 364 -21.90 -12.26 13.73
N THR A 365 -22.26 -13.40 14.30
CA THR A 365 -22.73 -13.52 15.69
C THR A 365 -21.81 -14.42 16.50
N HIS A 366 -21.83 -14.24 17.83
CA HIS A 366 -21.14 -15.12 18.79
C HIS A 366 -21.94 -16.39 19.10
N ASP A 367 -23.17 -16.53 18.57
CA ASP A 367 -23.99 -17.72 18.75
C ASP A 367 -23.31 -18.94 18.11
N PRO A 368 -22.95 -19.99 18.88
CA PRO A 368 -22.30 -21.17 18.35
C PRO A 368 -23.18 -21.95 17.39
N ASP A 369 -24.52 -21.91 17.56
CA ASP A 369 -25.48 -22.64 16.75
C ASP A 369 -25.81 -21.93 15.42
N CYS A 370 -25.34 -20.70 15.22
CA CYS A 370 -25.52 -19.95 13.97
C CYS A 370 -24.57 -20.48 12.88
N ASN A 371 -25.14 -20.97 11.78
CA ASN A 371 -24.38 -21.41 10.62
C ASN A 371 -23.86 -20.20 9.81
N PRO A 372 -22.67 -20.30 9.22
CA PRO A 372 -22.18 -19.27 8.32
C PRO A 372 -23.08 -19.08 7.11
N GLU A 373 -23.34 -17.83 6.74
CA GLU A 373 -24.00 -17.47 5.49
C GLU A 373 -23.02 -17.55 4.32
N TYR A 374 -23.46 -18.06 3.16
CA TYR A 374 -22.65 -18.09 1.95
C TYR A 374 -23.05 -16.96 1.01
N ILE A 375 -22.09 -16.08 0.71
CA ILE A 375 -22.24 -14.94 -0.18
C ILE A 375 -21.32 -15.14 -1.38
N ARG A 376 -21.86 -14.91 -2.59
CA ARG A 376 -21.09 -15.02 -3.83
C ARG A 376 -21.17 -13.71 -4.62
N GLU A 377 -20.01 -13.16 -4.93
CA GLU A 377 -19.90 -12.00 -5.81
C GLU A 377 -19.13 -12.38 -7.07
N ARG A 378 -19.53 -11.83 -8.22
CA ARG A 378 -18.86 -12.02 -9.51
C ARG A 378 -18.99 -10.77 -10.34
N GLU A 379 -17.89 -10.07 -10.57
CA GLU A 379 -17.90 -8.91 -11.43
C GLU A 379 -16.97 -9.11 -12.62
N SER A 380 -17.43 -8.66 -13.79
CA SER A 380 -16.59 -8.54 -14.98
C SER A 380 -16.68 -7.11 -15.47
N VAL A 381 -15.53 -6.50 -15.74
CA VAL A 381 -15.46 -5.14 -16.29
C VAL A 381 -14.58 -5.15 -17.53
N GLY A 382 -15.19 -4.76 -18.66
CA GLY A 382 -14.49 -4.51 -19.92
C GLY A 382 -14.38 -3.03 -20.17
N GLY A 383 -13.21 -2.54 -20.56
CA GLY A 383 -13.01 -1.11 -20.77
C GLY A 383 -12.09 -0.77 -21.92
N ALA A 384 -12.26 0.42 -22.46
CA ALA A 384 -11.40 1.03 -23.45
C ALA A 384 -11.01 2.44 -23.04
N TYR A 385 -9.78 2.84 -23.35
CA TYR A 385 -9.30 4.20 -23.05
C TYR A 385 -8.55 4.81 -24.23
N LEU A 386 -8.58 6.13 -24.25
CA LEU A 386 -7.76 6.98 -25.11
C LEU A 386 -7.15 8.08 -24.25
N GLN A 387 -5.82 8.25 -24.31
CA GLN A 387 -5.10 9.31 -23.64
C GLN A 387 -4.21 10.04 -24.63
N TYR A 388 -4.31 11.34 -24.62
CA TYR A 388 -3.50 12.22 -25.45
C TYR A 388 -2.67 13.13 -24.56
N THR A 389 -1.37 13.25 -24.89
CA THR A 389 -0.45 14.15 -24.20
C THR A 389 0.17 15.11 -25.21
N PHE A 390 0.08 16.39 -24.90
CA PHE A 390 0.72 17.46 -25.64
C PHE A 390 1.81 18.07 -24.81
N THR A 391 3.04 18.15 -25.35
CA THR A 391 4.20 18.77 -24.67
C THR A 391 4.76 19.86 -25.57
N HIS A 392 4.86 21.08 -25.05
CA HIS A 392 5.43 22.22 -25.77
C HIS A 392 6.63 22.80 -25.01
N SER A 393 7.81 22.71 -25.64
CA SER A 393 9.07 23.35 -25.19
C SER A 393 9.43 23.05 -23.72
N ASP A 394 9.24 21.84 -23.23
CA ASP A 394 9.46 21.45 -21.83
C ASP A 394 8.74 22.31 -20.76
N ARG A 395 8.03 23.36 -21.21
CA ARG A 395 7.34 24.32 -20.34
C ARG A 395 5.87 24.02 -20.12
N LEU A 396 5.20 23.45 -21.09
CA LEU A 396 3.77 23.14 -20.99
C LEU A 396 3.52 21.69 -21.38
N THR A 397 2.94 20.93 -20.48
CA THR A 397 2.41 19.59 -20.78
C THR A 397 0.93 19.53 -20.42
N LEU A 398 0.13 19.10 -21.38
CA LEU A 398 -1.30 18.85 -21.21
C LEU A 398 -1.56 17.37 -21.43
N MET A 399 -2.27 16.72 -20.52
CA MET A 399 -2.69 15.33 -20.66
C MET A 399 -4.19 15.24 -20.46
N ALA A 400 -4.88 14.70 -21.45
CA ALA A 400 -6.32 14.44 -21.40
C ALA A 400 -6.57 12.96 -21.68
N GLY A 401 -7.29 12.30 -20.80
CA GLY A 401 -7.66 10.91 -20.91
C GLY A 401 -9.17 10.71 -20.75
N LEU A 402 -9.71 9.83 -21.57
CA LEU A 402 -11.09 9.38 -21.46
C LEU A 402 -11.11 7.85 -21.48
N ARG A 403 -11.83 7.30 -20.54
CA ARG A 403 -12.03 5.85 -20.43
C ARG A 403 -13.51 5.55 -20.30
N GLY A 404 -13.99 4.55 -21.06
CA GLY A 404 -15.33 4.01 -20.95
C GLY A 404 -15.26 2.55 -20.51
N ASP A 405 -16.04 2.19 -19.50
CA ASP A 405 -16.08 0.85 -18.92
C ASP A 405 -17.52 0.32 -18.88
N TYR A 406 -17.65 -0.98 -19.04
CA TYR A 406 -18.89 -1.72 -18.85
C TYR A 406 -18.71 -2.77 -17.75
N SER A 407 -19.41 -2.57 -16.63
CA SER A 407 -19.47 -3.55 -15.54
C SER A 407 -20.71 -4.42 -15.66
N SER A 408 -20.58 -5.71 -15.32
CA SER A 408 -21.72 -6.63 -15.19
C SER A 408 -22.71 -6.15 -14.13
N TYR A 409 -22.26 -5.42 -13.08
CA TYR A 409 -23.10 -4.87 -12.02
C TYR A 409 -23.66 -3.49 -12.39
N TYR A 410 -22.78 -2.53 -12.72
CA TYR A 410 -23.11 -1.10 -12.79
C TYR A 410 -23.35 -0.60 -14.21
N LYS A 411 -23.20 -1.45 -15.23
CA LYS A 411 -23.37 -1.13 -16.66
C LYS A 411 -22.32 -0.12 -17.12
N TRP A 412 -22.68 0.85 -17.95
CA TRP A 412 -21.76 1.81 -18.53
C TRP A 412 -21.42 2.96 -17.59
N PHE A 413 -20.15 3.29 -17.50
CA PHE A 413 -19.67 4.50 -16.84
C PHE A 413 -18.41 5.06 -17.54
N MET A 414 -18.12 6.34 -17.32
CA MET A 414 -17.04 7.04 -18.01
C MET A 414 -16.13 7.75 -17.00
N THR A 415 -14.84 7.65 -17.22
CA THR A 415 -13.78 8.20 -16.39
C THR A 415 -12.96 9.23 -17.16
N PRO A 416 -13.39 10.51 -17.21
CA PRO A 416 -12.59 11.59 -17.74
C PRO A 416 -11.51 12.00 -16.74
N ARG A 417 -10.28 12.26 -17.22
CA ARG A 417 -9.16 12.78 -16.44
C ARG A 417 -8.38 13.80 -17.23
N PHE A 418 -7.98 14.88 -16.59
CA PHE A 418 -7.23 15.96 -17.17
C PHE A 418 -6.12 16.40 -16.22
N ASN A 419 -4.92 16.60 -16.76
CA ASN A 419 -3.75 17.10 -16.03
C ASN A 419 -3.02 18.13 -16.88
N ILE A 420 -2.53 19.18 -16.23
CA ILE A 420 -1.71 20.22 -16.83
C ILE A 420 -0.47 20.46 -15.94
N LYS A 421 0.68 20.59 -16.58
CA LYS A 421 1.93 21.07 -15.96
C LYS A 421 2.39 22.27 -16.74
N TYR A 422 2.73 23.34 -16.01
CA TYR A 422 3.32 24.56 -16.58
C TYR A 422 4.56 24.97 -15.81
N THR A 423 5.67 25.15 -16.52
CA THR A 423 6.97 25.56 -15.98
C THR A 423 7.29 26.98 -16.45
N PRO A 424 6.79 28.03 -15.76
CA PRO A 424 6.97 29.42 -16.19
C PRO A 424 8.42 29.86 -16.19
N VAL A 425 9.19 29.40 -15.21
CA VAL A 425 10.63 29.63 -15.07
C VAL A 425 11.29 28.33 -14.64
N ASP A 426 12.58 28.20 -14.89
CA ASP A 426 13.34 27.01 -14.51
C ASP A 426 13.25 26.74 -13.00
N GLY A 427 12.97 25.51 -12.65
CA GLY A 427 12.81 25.09 -11.26
C GLY A 427 11.39 25.26 -10.68
N LEU A 428 10.51 26.07 -11.28
CA LEU A 428 9.12 26.24 -10.82
C LEU A 428 8.16 25.44 -11.71
N ASN A 429 7.49 24.46 -11.12
CA ASN A 429 6.44 23.70 -11.78
C ASN A 429 5.08 23.95 -11.12
N LEU A 430 4.10 24.33 -11.90
CA LEU A 430 2.72 24.46 -11.49
C LEU A 430 1.93 23.33 -12.14
N ARG A 431 1.09 22.64 -11.33
CA ARG A 431 0.23 21.57 -11.84
C ARG A 431 -1.20 21.78 -11.42
N ALA A 432 -2.12 21.43 -12.32
CA ALA A 432 -3.53 21.31 -12.02
C ALA A 432 -4.05 19.98 -12.55
N SER A 433 -4.99 19.39 -11.82
CA SER A 433 -5.62 18.13 -12.20
C SER A 433 -7.11 18.14 -11.90
N ALA A 434 -7.89 17.45 -12.72
CA ALA A 434 -9.30 17.19 -12.49
C ALA A 434 -9.66 15.82 -13.05
N GLY A 435 -10.38 15.00 -12.30
CA GLY A 435 -10.76 13.70 -12.82
C GLY A 435 -11.77 12.98 -11.96
N LYS A 436 -12.39 12.01 -12.57
CA LYS A 436 -13.42 11.16 -11.99
C LYS A 436 -12.83 9.79 -11.66
N GLY A 437 -13.24 9.22 -10.56
CA GLY A 437 -12.89 7.85 -10.17
C GLY A 437 -14.12 7.08 -9.71
N TYR A 438 -14.09 5.78 -9.89
CA TYR A 438 -15.15 4.86 -9.49
C TYR A 438 -14.55 3.69 -8.72
N ARG A 439 -15.35 3.02 -7.89
CA ARG A 439 -14.93 1.81 -7.19
C ARG A 439 -16.13 0.90 -6.90
N THR A 440 -15.93 -0.39 -7.07
CA THR A 440 -16.81 -1.43 -6.53
C THR A 440 -16.47 -1.66 -5.07
N VAL A 441 -17.46 -1.71 -4.20
CA VAL A 441 -17.30 -1.99 -2.77
C VAL A 441 -17.57 -3.45 -2.51
N HIS A 442 -16.66 -4.11 -1.79
CA HIS A 442 -16.80 -5.46 -1.28
C HIS A 442 -16.85 -5.39 0.27
N PRO A 443 -18.00 -5.03 0.85
CA PRO A 443 -18.06 -4.57 2.25
C PRO A 443 -17.56 -5.61 3.25
N TRP A 444 -17.91 -6.88 3.09
CA TRP A 444 -17.44 -7.94 3.98
C TRP A 444 -15.94 -8.23 3.80
N ALA A 445 -15.45 -8.17 2.58
CA ALA A 445 -14.05 -8.38 2.28
C ALA A 445 -13.15 -7.24 2.78
N GLU A 446 -13.60 -6.00 2.62
CA GLU A 446 -12.79 -4.81 2.93
C GLU A 446 -12.85 -4.38 4.39
N TYR A 447 -13.91 -4.75 5.11
CA TYR A 447 -14.16 -4.36 6.50
C TYR A 447 -14.31 -5.55 7.45
N ASN A 448 -13.75 -6.74 7.09
CA ASN A 448 -13.86 -7.94 7.93
C ASN A 448 -13.22 -7.74 9.33
N ASN A 449 -12.22 -6.88 9.47
CA ASN A 449 -11.63 -6.53 10.75
C ASN A 449 -12.63 -5.92 11.75
N LEU A 450 -13.75 -5.34 11.29
CA LEU A 450 -14.81 -4.83 12.16
C LEU A 450 -15.57 -5.97 12.88
N LEU A 451 -15.45 -7.21 12.41
CA LEU A 451 -15.98 -8.38 13.11
C LEU A 451 -15.29 -8.63 14.47
N ALA A 452 -14.11 -8.06 14.68
CA ALA A 452 -13.43 -8.10 15.98
C ALA A 452 -14.21 -7.38 17.09
N SER A 453 -15.07 -6.42 16.75
CA SER A 453 -15.93 -5.73 17.71
C SER A 453 -17.08 -6.64 18.19
N GLY A 454 -17.52 -6.46 19.44
CA GLY A 454 -18.74 -7.09 19.97
C GLY A 454 -20.02 -6.67 19.26
N ARG A 455 -20.00 -5.52 18.55
CA ARG A 455 -21.14 -4.98 17.80
C ARG A 455 -21.57 -5.87 16.64
N THR A 456 -22.85 -5.77 16.29
CA THR A 456 -23.38 -6.41 15.08
C THR A 456 -23.06 -5.56 13.86
N MET A 457 -22.43 -6.15 12.85
CA MET A 457 -22.16 -5.48 11.59
C MET A 457 -23.35 -5.67 10.64
N VAL A 458 -23.88 -4.57 10.11
CA VAL A 458 -25.00 -4.54 9.16
C VAL A 458 -24.55 -3.86 7.88
N VAL A 459 -24.85 -4.48 6.74
CA VAL A 459 -24.50 -3.94 5.43
C VAL A 459 -25.78 -3.72 4.63
N ASP A 460 -26.02 -2.48 4.23
CA ASP A 460 -27.14 -2.11 3.36
C ASP A 460 -26.81 -2.40 1.88
N GLN A 461 -27.81 -2.21 1.02
CA GLN A 461 -27.58 -2.26 -0.42
C GLN A 461 -26.72 -1.08 -0.85
N LEU A 462 -25.51 -1.36 -1.39
CA LEU A 462 -24.55 -0.36 -1.83
C LEU A 462 -24.56 -0.19 -3.34
N LYS A 463 -24.26 1.04 -3.78
CA LYS A 463 -24.05 1.39 -5.18
C LYS A 463 -22.54 1.49 -5.46
N GLN A 464 -22.17 1.58 -6.73
CA GLN A 464 -20.79 1.91 -7.11
C GLN A 464 -20.39 3.25 -6.48
N GLU A 465 -19.22 3.32 -5.88
CA GLU A 465 -18.68 4.57 -5.40
C GLU A 465 -18.20 5.42 -6.56
N GLU A 466 -18.42 6.73 -6.44
CA GLU A 466 -18.13 7.72 -7.47
C GLU A 466 -17.68 9.01 -6.83
N ALA A 467 -16.55 9.56 -7.26
CA ALA A 467 -16.08 10.85 -6.81
C ALA A 467 -15.36 11.63 -7.90
N TRP A 468 -15.41 12.96 -7.78
CA TRP A 468 -14.53 13.88 -8.48
C TRP A 468 -13.37 14.28 -7.58
N ASN A 469 -12.18 14.35 -8.15
CA ASN A 469 -10.98 14.87 -7.48
C ASN A 469 -10.42 16.03 -8.31
N TYR A 470 -10.09 17.12 -7.61
CA TYR A 470 -9.45 18.31 -8.14
C TYR A 470 -8.17 18.57 -7.38
N GLY A 471 -7.09 18.87 -8.08
CA GLY A 471 -5.77 19.11 -7.49
C GLY A 471 -5.08 20.31 -8.07
N LEU A 472 -4.38 21.06 -7.20
CA LEU A 472 -3.44 22.11 -7.56
C LEU A 472 -2.15 21.87 -6.83
N SER A 473 -1.00 22.02 -7.48
CA SER A 473 0.30 21.97 -6.80
C SER A 473 1.31 22.89 -7.45
N ALA A 474 2.25 23.33 -6.63
CA ALA A 474 3.42 24.11 -7.07
C ALA A 474 4.66 23.54 -6.40
N ASP A 475 5.70 23.25 -7.15
CA ASP A 475 7.02 22.93 -6.63
C ASP A 475 8.07 23.88 -7.19
N TYR A 476 8.96 24.35 -6.33
CA TYR A 476 10.02 25.27 -6.69
C TYR A 476 11.36 24.81 -6.13
N THR A 477 12.32 24.58 -7.02
CA THR A 477 13.70 24.24 -6.68
C THR A 477 14.57 25.47 -6.80
N LEU A 478 15.21 25.85 -5.70
CA LEU A 478 16.11 27.00 -5.57
C LEU A 478 17.51 26.54 -5.19
N TYR A 479 18.52 27.20 -5.73
CA TYR A 479 19.91 27.04 -5.33
C TYR A 479 20.40 28.34 -4.70
N VAL A 480 20.85 28.27 -3.44
CA VAL A 480 21.46 29.40 -2.70
C VAL A 480 22.88 29.02 -2.38
N GLY A 481 23.82 29.50 -3.22
CA GLY A 481 25.17 29.00 -3.22
C GLY A 481 25.21 27.51 -3.58
N SER A 482 25.80 26.68 -2.72
CA SER A 482 25.85 25.23 -2.87
C SER A 482 24.68 24.48 -2.14
N HIS A 483 23.78 25.23 -1.50
CA HIS A 483 22.61 24.67 -0.86
C HIS A 483 21.44 24.56 -1.85
N LYS A 484 20.68 23.44 -1.77
CA LYS A 484 19.47 23.23 -2.55
C LYS A 484 18.26 23.30 -1.64
N LEU A 485 17.28 24.08 -2.04
CA LEU A 485 15.99 24.22 -1.38
C LEU A 485 14.88 23.77 -2.34
N ILE A 486 13.98 22.91 -1.87
CA ILE A 486 12.82 22.46 -2.62
C ILE A 486 11.59 22.82 -1.79
N LEU A 487 10.82 23.78 -2.28
CA LEU A 487 9.52 24.11 -1.70
C LEU A 487 8.42 23.42 -2.51
N ASN A 488 7.51 22.75 -1.85
CA ASN A 488 6.36 22.14 -2.46
C ASN A 488 5.08 22.53 -1.71
N THR A 489 4.04 22.88 -2.44
CA THR A 489 2.70 23.16 -1.90
C THR A 489 1.66 22.49 -2.76
N GLU A 490 0.62 21.97 -2.12
CA GLU A 490 -0.45 21.28 -2.84
C GLU A 490 -1.78 21.39 -2.11
N TYR A 491 -2.85 21.40 -2.90
CA TYR A 491 -4.21 21.41 -2.41
C TYR A 491 -5.06 20.46 -3.24
N PHE A 492 -5.83 19.61 -2.58
CA PHE A 492 -6.74 18.67 -3.20
C PHE A 492 -8.14 18.80 -2.61
N TYR A 493 -9.13 18.68 -3.48
CA TYR A 493 -10.54 18.59 -3.13
C TYR A 493 -11.15 17.34 -3.75
N THR A 494 -11.73 16.47 -2.91
CA THR A 494 -12.46 15.28 -3.35
C THR A 494 -13.93 15.42 -2.98
N ASP A 495 -14.83 15.23 -3.92
CA ASP A 495 -16.28 15.32 -3.75
C ASP A 495 -16.95 14.01 -4.16
N PHE A 496 -17.54 13.32 -3.19
CA PHE A 496 -18.23 12.06 -3.43
C PHE A 496 -19.66 12.29 -3.93
N LYS A 497 -19.99 11.64 -5.03
CA LYS A 497 -21.35 11.55 -5.54
C LYS A 497 -22.07 10.30 -5.02
N SER A 498 -21.29 9.24 -4.76
CA SER A 498 -21.75 7.98 -4.22
C SER A 498 -20.63 7.40 -3.35
N GLN A 499 -20.94 6.94 -2.14
CA GLN A 499 -19.97 6.41 -1.17
C GLN A 499 -20.61 5.39 -0.25
N ALA A 500 -19.88 4.34 0.09
CA ALA A 500 -20.19 3.49 1.23
C ALA A 500 -19.68 4.16 2.52
N VAL A 501 -20.56 4.41 3.46
CA VAL A 501 -20.24 5.09 4.72
C VAL A 501 -20.33 4.09 5.86
N VAL A 502 -19.22 3.92 6.58
CA VAL A 502 -19.20 3.14 7.84
C VAL A 502 -19.66 4.04 8.97
N ASP A 503 -20.83 3.78 9.51
CA ASP A 503 -21.44 4.55 10.60
C ASP A 503 -21.20 3.87 11.94
N TYR A 504 -20.40 4.53 12.76
CA TYR A 504 -20.10 4.16 14.16
C TYR A 504 -20.97 4.90 15.17
N ASP A 505 -21.76 5.89 14.72
CA ASP A 505 -22.37 6.91 15.57
C ASP A 505 -23.83 6.62 15.90
N THR A 506 -24.57 5.99 14.97
CA THR A 506 -26.04 5.89 15.05
C THR A 506 -26.51 4.93 16.13
N SER A 507 -25.78 3.85 16.37
CA SER A 507 -26.15 2.84 17.37
C SER A 507 -24.94 2.30 18.13
N PRO A 508 -25.00 2.21 19.47
CA PRO A 508 -23.93 1.61 20.27
C PRO A 508 -23.66 0.14 19.96
N GLY A 509 -24.70 -0.66 19.71
CA GLY A 509 -24.58 -2.11 19.47
C GLY A 509 -24.46 -2.51 18.00
N MET A 510 -24.40 -1.54 17.05
CA MET A 510 -24.33 -1.82 15.63
C MET A 510 -23.28 -0.97 14.91
N LEU A 511 -22.62 -1.60 13.94
CA LEU A 511 -21.81 -0.95 12.94
C LEU A 511 -22.53 -1.07 11.60
N THR A 512 -22.91 0.05 11.01
CA THR A 512 -23.68 0.02 9.75
C THR A 512 -22.81 0.51 8.60
N ILE A 513 -22.75 -0.26 7.51
CA ILE A 513 -22.19 0.18 6.24
C ILE A 513 -23.36 0.50 5.31
N SER A 514 -23.59 1.78 5.07
CA SER A 514 -24.74 2.26 4.32
C SER A 514 -24.36 3.15 3.15
N GLN A 515 -25.28 3.29 2.20
CA GLN A 515 -25.12 4.22 1.10
C GLN A 515 -25.16 5.66 1.58
N LEU A 516 -24.21 6.49 1.16
CA LEU A 516 -24.19 7.94 1.45
C LEU A 516 -25.55 8.57 1.11
N ASN A 517 -26.15 9.20 2.12
CA ASN A 517 -27.37 10.01 1.97
C ASN A 517 -27.08 11.43 2.47
N GLY A 518 -26.56 12.27 1.59
CA GLY A 518 -26.14 13.62 1.87
C GLY A 518 -24.83 14.00 1.19
N LYS A 519 -23.95 14.69 1.91
CA LYS A 519 -22.66 15.16 1.41
C LYS A 519 -21.49 14.41 2.01
N SER A 520 -20.46 14.16 1.21
CA SER A 520 -19.17 13.67 1.66
C SER A 520 -18.07 14.31 0.85
N TYR A 521 -17.04 14.85 1.51
CA TYR A 521 -15.91 15.51 0.87
C TYR A 521 -14.65 15.48 1.71
N SER A 522 -13.52 15.74 1.03
CA SER A 522 -12.22 15.96 1.67
C SER A 522 -11.53 17.17 1.05
N HIS A 523 -11.07 18.09 1.90
CA HIS A 523 -10.09 19.13 1.57
C HIS A 523 -8.76 18.76 2.22
N THR A 524 -7.69 18.73 1.44
CA THR A 524 -6.33 18.48 1.94
C THR A 524 -5.40 19.55 1.42
N PHE A 525 -4.72 20.25 2.31
CA PHE A 525 -3.62 21.17 1.99
C PHE A 525 -2.33 20.63 2.57
N GLN A 526 -1.23 20.65 1.83
CA GLN A 526 0.09 20.28 2.30
C GLN A 526 1.12 21.29 1.79
N ALA A 527 2.08 21.63 2.65
CA ALA A 527 3.28 22.36 2.28
C ALA A 527 4.49 21.66 2.89
N ASP A 528 5.56 21.49 2.12
CA ASP A 528 6.84 20.94 2.58
C ASP A 528 8.04 21.71 2.01
N LEU A 529 9.07 21.81 2.83
CA LEU A 529 10.35 22.39 2.49
C LEU A 529 11.45 21.38 2.75
N THR A 530 12.21 21.06 1.71
CA THR A 530 13.40 20.23 1.81
C THR A 530 14.64 21.10 1.60
N TRP A 531 15.59 21.01 2.51
CA TRP A 531 16.91 21.62 2.44
C TRP A 531 17.97 20.54 2.34
N GLU A 532 18.84 20.66 1.32
CA GLU A 532 20.02 19.80 1.13
C GLU A 532 21.28 20.66 1.22
N SER A 533 22.21 20.29 2.11
CA SER A 533 23.48 20.98 2.28
C SER A 533 24.62 20.26 1.54
N PRO A 534 25.72 20.96 1.19
CA PRO A 534 26.88 20.34 0.57
C PRO A 534 27.72 19.47 1.53
N PHE A 535 27.49 19.57 2.84
CA PHE A 535 28.22 18.81 3.87
C PHE A 535 27.48 17.58 4.38
N GLY A 536 26.50 17.08 3.62
CA GLY A 536 25.82 15.81 3.91
C GLY A 536 24.64 15.90 4.88
N LEU A 537 24.19 17.11 5.30
CA LEU A 537 23.00 17.31 6.08
C LEU A 537 21.81 17.63 5.17
N SER A 538 20.69 16.92 5.35
CA SER A 538 19.42 17.26 4.71
C SER A 538 18.30 17.29 5.75
N ALA A 539 17.34 18.19 5.55
CA ALA A 539 16.18 18.31 6.41
C ALA A 539 14.92 18.56 5.58
N THR A 540 13.85 17.85 5.90
CA THR A 540 12.52 18.06 5.29
C THR A 540 11.52 18.36 6.39
N GLY A 541 10.95 19.56 6.35
CA GLY A 541 9.81 19.95 7.19
C GLY A 541 8.54 19.96 6.38
N ALA A 542 7.47 19.36 6.88
CA ALA A 542 6.18 19.34 6.21
C ALA A 542 5.02 19.60 7.18
N TYR A 543 3.98 20.22 6.66
CA TYR A 543 2.74 20.44 7.37
C TYR A 543 1.55 20.18 6.47
N ARG A 544 0.59 19.37 6.94
CA ARG A 544 -0.62 19.01 6.21
C ARG A 544 -1.86 19.28 7.06
N LEU A 545 -2.90 19.78 6.42
CA LEU A 545 -4.24 19.99 6.97
C LEU A 545 -5.26 19.15 6.24
N ASN A 546 -6.19 18.52 6.98
CA ASN A 546 -7.30 17.75 6.43
C ASN A 546 -8.63 18.26 7.01
N ASP A 547 -9.61 18.55 6.16
CA ASP A 547 -11.02 18.71 6.54
C ASP A 547 -11.84 17.67 5.78
N VAL A 548 -12.15 16.56 6.45
CA VAL A 548 -12.87 15.42 5.89
C VAL A 548 -14.21 15.30 6.60
N LYS A 549 -15.30 15.38 5.84
CA LYS A 549 -16.65 15.27 6.37
C LYS A 549 -17.51 14.33 5.56
N SER A 550 -18.38 13.62 6.27
CA SER A 550 -19.42 12.77 5.66
C SER A 550 -20.72 12.91 6.45
N THR A 551 -21.82 12.61 5.81
CA THR A 551 -23.15 12.62 6.44
C THR A 551 -23.38 11.29 7.15
N TYR A 552 -23.58 11.36 8.48
CA TYR A 552 -23.93 10.25 9.39
C TYR A 552 -25.27 10.55 10.02
N GLY A 553 -26.25 9.65 9.93
CA GLY A 553 -27.58 9.85 10.51
C GLY A 553 -28.23 11.19 10.10
N GLY A 554 -28.01 11.66 8.86
CA GLY A 554 -28.53 12.92 8.34
C GLY A 554 -27.76 14.18 8.76
N LYS A 555 -26.65 14.06 9.52
CA LYS A 555 -25.81 15.17 9.98
C LYS A 555 -24.45 15.12 9.30
N LEU A 556 -24.00 16.26 8.77
CA LEU A 556 -22.64 16.39 8.21
C LEU A 556 -21.63 16.55 9.35
N LEU A 557 -20.82 15.53 9.60
CA LEU A 557 -19.85 15.47 10.69
C LEU A 557 -18.44 15.23 10.15
N GLU A 558 -17.43 15.58 10.93
CA GLU A 558 -16.03 15.19 10.67
C GLU A 558 -15.93 13.66 10.62
N LYS A 559 -15.17 13.11 9.67
CA LYS A 559 -14.90 11.67 9.60
C LYS A 559 -14.19 11.23 10.89
N PRO A 560 -14.70 10.22 11.62
CA PRO A 560 -14.06 9.76 12.84
C PRO A 560 -12.68 9.15 12.56
N LEU A 561 -11.82 9.08 13.58
CA LEU A 561 -10.49 8.47 13.55
C LEU A 561 -9.58 9.09 12.47
N THR A 562 -9.79 10.36 12.15
CA THR A 562 -9.00 11.08 11.14
C THR A 562 -8.38 12.33 11.78
N SER A 563 -7.04 12.40 11.73
CA SER A 563 -6.29 13.56 12.24
C SER A 563 -6.52 14.79 11.35
N ARG A 564 -6.78 15.93 11.98
CA ARG A 564 -6.99 17.21 11.29
C ARG A 564 -5.72 17.76 10.66
N TYR A 565 -4.56 17.47 11.24
CA TYR A 565 -3.27 17.90 10.71
C TYR A 565 -2.19 16.87 10.99
N LYS A 566 -1.11 16.96 10.24
CA LYS A 566 0.16 16.27 10.50
C LYS A 566 1.30 17.25 10.28
N ALA A 567 2.24 17.31 11.23
CA ALA A 567 3.54 17.94 11.02
C ALA A 567 4.62 16.87 11.02
N LEU A 568 5.59 17.00 10.12
CA LEU A 568 6.70 16.07 9.95
C LEU A 568 7.99 16.85 9.88
N LEU A 569 9.03 16.37 10.56
CA LEU A 569 10.41 16.83 10.39
C LEU A 569 11.30 15.60 10.26
N THR A 570 11.93 15.45 9.10
CA THR A 570 12.93 14.41 8.85
C THR A 570 14.29 15.07 8.69
N VAL A 571 15.30 14.60 9.41
CA VAL A 571 16.67 15.06 9.34
C VAL A 571 17.57 13.88 9.05
N THR A 572 18.41 13.99 8.03
CA THR A 572 19.41 12.99 7.65
C THR A 572 20.78 13.63 7.63
N TYR A 573 21.75 13.01 8.28
CA TYR A 573 23.15 13.39 8.19
C TYR A 573 23.99 12.22 7.72
N SER A 574 24.69 12.40 6.59
CA SER A 574 25.66 11.44 6.05
C SER A 574 27.07 12.00 6.22
N THR A 575 27.95 11.23 6.86
CA THR A 575 29.35 11.62 7.02
C THR A 575 30.08 11.64 5.66
N PRO A 576 31.23 12.33 5.55
CA PRO A 576 32.10 12.23 4.38
C PRO A 576 32.39 10.77 4.02
N LEU A 577 32.43 10.44 2.74
CA LEU A 577 32.56 9.08 2.19
C LEU A 577 31.33 8.18 2.48
N GLU A 578 30.21 8.74 2.96
CA GLU A 578 28.96 8.02 3.25
C GLU A 578 29.14 6.80 4.17
N LEU A 579 30.14 6.83 5.08
CA LEU A 579 30.43 5.71 5.96
C LEU A 579 29.40 5.54 7.10
N TRP A 580 28.88 6.65 7.61
CA TRP A 580 27.80 6.68 8.60
C TRP A 580 26.66 7.54 8.09
N GLN A 581 25.46 7.08 8.37
CA GLN A 581 24.23 7.83 8.15
C GLN A 581 23.42 7.83 9.44
N PHE A 582 22.89 9.01 9.81
CA PHE A 582 22.03 9.21 10.95
C PHE A 582 20.73 9.83 10.46
N ASP A 583 19.61 9.17 10.78
CA ASP A 583 18.29 9.58 10.38
C ASP A 583 17.42 9.82 11.61
N ALA A 584 16.66 10.91 11.63
CA ALA A 584 15.70 11.20 12.67
C ALA A 584 14.40 11.70 12.03
N THR A 585 13.27 11.12 12.41
CA THR A 585 11.94 11.53 11.94
C THR A 585 11.05 11.81 13.12
N PHE A 586 10.64 13.06 13.26
CA PHE A 586 9.66 13.51 14.24
C PHE A 586 8.33 13.75 13.54
N GLN A 587 7.25 13.23 14.12
CA GLN A 587 5.89 13.41 13.65
C GLN A 587 5.02 13.95 14.79
N MET A 588 4.16 14.93 14.48
CA MET A 588 3.07 15.36 15.33
C MET A 588 1.76 15.09 14.60
N ASN A 589 1.02 14.10 15.06
CA ASN A 589 -0.30 13.77 14.53
C ASN A 589 -1.36 14.56 15.27
N GLY A 590 -2.18 15.32 14.56
CA GLY A 590 -3.21 16.18 15.12
C GLY A 590 -4.38 15.40 15.71
N GLY A 591 -5.08 16.03 16.62
CA GLY A 591 -6.32 15.47 17.17
C GLY A 591 -7.43 15.39 16.12
N GLY A 592 -8.46 14.61 16.41
CA GLY A 592 -9.62 14.40 15.53
C GLY A 592 -10.87 14.00 16.32
N ARG A 593 -11.95 13.76 15.59
CA ARG A 593 -13.21 13.28 16.15
C ARG A 593 -13.13 11.77 16.46
N LEU A 594 -13.67 11.36 17.60
CA LEU A 594 -14.02 9.98 17.91
C LEU A 594 -15.49 9.71 17.52
N PRO A 595 -15.89 8.44 17.31
CA PRO A 595 -17.29 8.10 17.21
C PRO A 595 -18.11 8.63 18.41
N ALA A 596 -19.43 8.72 18.26
CA ALA A 596 -20.30 9.11 19.37
C ALA A 596 -20.08 8.19 20.57
N PRO A 597 -19.75 8.74 21.75
CA PRO A 597 -19.55 7.92 22.95
C PRO A 597 -20.91 7.38 23.46
N TYR A 598 -20.88 6.19 24.04
CA TYR A 598 -22.05 5.55 24.67
C TYR A 598 -21.72 5.12 26.09
N MET A 599 -22.76 4.89 26.88
CA MET A 599 -22.62 4.48 28.27
C MET A 599 -22.33 2.97 28.34
N LEU A 600 -21.32 2.60 29.09
CA LEU A 600 -20.96 1.23 29.42
C LEU A 600 -21.80 0.72 30.61
N PRO A 601 -21.92 -0.60 30.82
CA PRO A 601 -22.69 -1.18 31.92
C PRO A 601 -22.24 -0.74 33.34
N ASP A 602 -20.99 -0.33 33.48
CA ASP A 602 -20.42 0.20 34.73
C ASP A 602 -20.76 1.68 34.99
N GLY A 603 -21.52 2.31 34.07
CA GLY A 603 -21.91 3.72 34.16
C GLY A 603 -20.88 4.70 33.62
N ASN A 604 -19.72 4.26 33.16
CA ASN A 604 -18.72 5.08 32.51
C ASN A 604 -19.02 5.29 31.01
N MET A 605 -18.43 6.33 30.41
CA MET A 605 -18.48 6.52 28.97
C MET A 605 -17.37 5.69 28.30
N SER A 606 -17.69 5.10 27.15
CA SER A 606 -16.76 4.31 26.34
C SER A 606 -15.46 5.07 25.98
N TRP A 607 -15.60 6.33 25.60
CA TRP A 607 -14.51 7.27 25.27
C TRP A 607 -15.00 8.72 25.31
N GLY A 608 -14.09 9.66 25.01
CA GLY A 608 -14.45 11.06 24.82
C GLY A 608 -14.96 11.35 23.41
N THR A 609 -15.29 12.61 23.12
CA THR A 609 -15.75 13.03 21.78
C THR A 609 -14.61 13.28 20.79
N ARG A 610 -13.38 13.46 21.29
CA ARG A 610 -12.18 13.77 20.47
C ARG A 610 -10.94 13.14 21.08
N PHE A 611 -10.03 12.69 20.21
CA PHE A 611 -8.66 12.34 20.60
C PHE A 611 -7.74 13.56 20.47
N LYS A 612 -6.68 13.57 21.29
CA LYS A 612 -5.69 14.65 21.33
C LYS A 612 -4.56 14.40 20.32
N ALA A 613 -3.84 15.46 19.98
CA ALA A 613 -2.62 15.35 19.20
C ALA A 613 -1.55 14.55 19.96
N PHE A 614 -0.72 13.81 19.23
CA PHE A 614 0.33 12.99 19.81
C PHE A 614 1.62 13.02 18.95
N PRO A 615 2.79 13.01 19.63
CA PRO A 615 4.08 12.97 18.97
C PRO A 615 4.56 11.53 18.74
N GLN A 616 5.41 11.35 17.71
CA GLN A 616 6.21 10.15 17.51
C GLN A 616 7.63 10.55 17.08
N LEU A 617 8.65 9.88 17.56
CA LEU A 617 10.04 10.09 17.19
C LEU A 617 10.68 8.73 16.83
N ASN A 618 11.24 8.67 15.63
CA ASN A 618 12.01 7.52 15.15
C ASN A 618 13.43 7.99 14.85
N ILE A 619 14.43 7.18 15.21
CA ILE A 619 15.84 7.46 14.98
C ILE A 619 16.53 6.19 14.47
N GLN A 620 17.43 6.33 13.51
CA GLN A 620 18.26 5.24 13.01
C GLN A 620 19.70 5.72 12.79
N ALA A 621 20.66 4.84 13.09
CA ALA A 621 22.05 4.99 12.68
C ALA A 621 22.42 3.81 11.78
N THR A 622 23.06 4.08 10.65
CA THR A 622 23.53 3.06 9.70
C THR A 622 25.03 3.22 9.47
N ARG A 623 25.77 2.11 9.61
CA ARG A 623 27.18 2.05 9.22
C ARG A 623 27.32 1.24 7.94
N TRP A 624 27.88 1.87 6.92
CA TRP A 624 28.13 1.26 5.62
C TRP A 624 29.56 0.71 5.54
N PHE A 625 29.68 -0.53 5.05
CA PHE A 625 30.91 -1.20 4.70
C PHE A 625 30.87 -1.58 3.22
N ARG A 626 31.98 -2.09 2.68
CA ARG A 626 32.06 -2.43 1.26
C ARG A 626 31.00 -3.43 0.79
N HIS A 627 30.70 -4.47 1.57
CA HIS A 627 29.80 -5.58 1.20
C HIS A 627 28.60 -5.75 2.14
N PHE A 628 28.50 -4.95 3.16
CA PHE A 628 27.39 -5.01 4.11
C PHE A 628 27.18 -3.66 4.79
N SER A 629 26.02 -3.50 5.39
CA SER A 629 25.75 -2.40 6.31
C SER A 629 25.07 -2.95 7.58
N ILE A 630 25.34 -2.31 8.71
CA ILE A 630 24.66 -2.58 9.98
C ILE A 630 23.85 -1.34 10.30
N TYR A 631 22.61 -1.53 10.71
CA TYR A 631 21.75 -0.45 11.16
C TYR A 631 21.10 -0.80 12.49
N ALA A 632 20.91 0.23 13.32
CA ALA A 632 20.22 0.12 14.59
C ALA A 632 19.41 1.39 14.83
N GLY A 633 18.28 1.25 15.48
CA GLY A 633 17.40 2.39 15.70
C GLY A 633 16.32 2.12 16.73
N GLY A 634 15.42 3.09 16.83
CA GLY A 634 14.22 2.95 17.65
C GLY A 634 13.04 3.68 17.04
N GLU A 635 11.88 3.10 17.20
CA GLU A 635 10.59 3.62 16.77
C GLU A 635 9.77 4.06 17.97
N ASN A 636 8.93 5.06 17.74
CA ASN A 636 8.06 5.63 18.76
C ASN A 636 8.79 5.95 20.09
N LEU A 637 10.00 6.54 20.02
CA LEU A 637 10.83 6.84 21.18
C LEU A 637 10.19 7.85 22.16
N THR A 638 9.09 8.51 21.74
CA THR A 638 8.23 9.29 22.64
C THR A 638 7.43 8.41 23.60
N ASN A 639 7.40 7.11 23.36
CA ASN A 639 6.65 6.09 24.09
C ASN A 639 5.15 6.43 24.23
N PHE A 640 4.61 7.14 23.23
CA PHE A 640 3.20 7.46 23.23
C PHE A 640 2.37 6.23 22.84
N LYS A 641 1.35 5.92 23.64
CA LYS A 641 0.37 4.85 23.38
C LYS A 641 -1.04 5.39 23.55
N GLN A 642 -1.98 4.89 22.75
CA GLN A 642 -3.40 5.08 22.99
C GLN A 642 -3.77 4.43 24.33
N LYS A 643 -4.43 5.16 25.20
CA LYS A 643 -4.99 4.58 26.44
C LYS A 643 -6.25 3.79 26.07
N ASN A 644 -6.37 2.60 26.64
CA ASN A 644 -7.52 1.70 26.45
C ASN A 644 -7.85 1.48 24.97
N PRO A 645 -6.92 0.91 24.16
CA PRO A 645 -7.18 0.62 22.76
C PRO A 645 -8.27 -0.45 22.59
N VAL A 646 -8.44 -1.33 23.57
CA VAL A 646 -9.51 -2.31 23.67
C VAL A 646 -10.47 -1.91 24.77
N VAL A 647 -11.65 -1.42 24.39
CA VAL A 647 -12.70 -1.01 25.33
C VAL A 647 -13.46 -2.23 25.80
N TRP A 648 -13.78 -2.33 27.08
CA TRP A 648 -14.51 -3.44 27.73
C TRP A 648 -13.77 -4.79 27.57
N SER A 649 -12.44 -4.78 27.72
CA SER A 649 -11.54 -5.93 27.51
C SER A 649 -11.81 -7.11 28.47
N HIS A 650 -12.41 -6.87 29.64
CA HIS A 650 -12.71 -7.91 30.64
C HIS A 650 -13.89 -8.82 30.25
N ASP A 651 -14.73 -8.42 29.28
CA ASP A 651 -15.82 -9.25 28.75
C ASP A 651 -15.85 -9.14 27.20
N PRO A 652 -15.00 -9.87 26.50
CA PRO A 652 -14.90 -9.78 25.04
C PRO A 652 -16.09 -10.39 24.28
N TRP A 653 -16.97 -11.07 25.01
CA TRP A 653 -18.20 -11.63 24.42
C TRP A 653 -19.37 -10.65 24.47
N SER A 654 -19.22 -9.53 25.15
CA SER A 654 -20.22 -8.47 25.27
C SER A 654 -20.33 -7.64 23.99
N GLU A 655 -21.51 -7.08 23.73
CA GLU A 655 -21.73 -6.07 22.67
C GLU A 655 -20.95 -4.77 22.88
N TYR A 656 -20.43 -4.55 24.08
CA TYR A 656 -19.62 -3.38 24.46
C TYR A 656 -18.13 -3.56 24.17
N PHE A 657 -17.69 -4.77 23.83
CA PHE A 657 -16.29 -5.05 23.46
C PHE A 657 -15.93 -4.36 22.16
N GLU A 658 -14.91 -3.45 22.20
CA GLU A 658 -14.60 -2.59 21.05
C GLU A 658 -13.09 -2.38 20.88
N PRO A 659 -12.43 -3.19 20.03
CA PRO A 659 -11.03 -3.05 19.68
C PRO A 659 -10.80 -2.26 18.38
N THR A 660 -11.86 -1.79 17.67
CA THR A 660 -11.73 -1.18 16.34
C THR A 660 -11.68 0.35 16.38
N THR A 661 -11.81 0.96 17.55
CA THR A 661 -11.74 2.43 17.72
C THR A 661 -10.30 2.87 18.00
N VAL A 662 -9.40 2.65 17.02
CA VAL A 662 -7.97 2.98 17.12
C VAL A 662 -7.64 4.27 16.38
N TRP A 663 -6.96 5.20 17.08
CA TRP A 663 -6.58 6.51 16.56
C TRP A 663 -5.09 6.86 16.75
N GLY A 664 -4.35 6.10 17.54
CA GLY A 664 -2.94 6.29 17.88
C GLY A 664 -2.16 4.97 17.89
N PRO A 665 -0.87 5.01 18.20
CA PRO A 665 -0.08 3.82 18.42
C PRO A 665 -0.65 2.94 19.54
N ILE A 666 -0.68 1.63 19.31
CA ILE A 666 -1.13 0.65 20.29
C ILE A 666 0.03 0.09 21.12
N HIS A 667 1.24 0.07 20.58
CA HIS A 667 2.47 -0.32 21.26
C HIS A 667 3.37 0.89 21.56
N GLY A 668 4.29 0.73 22.54
CA GLY A 668 5.19 1.80 22.99
C GLY A 668 6.47 1.93 22.15
N ALA A 669 7.54 2.38 22.81
CA ALA A 669 8.86 2.50 22.19
C ALA A 669 9.46 1.12 21.91
N MET A 670 10.04 0.97 20.74
CA MET A 670 10.67 -0.26 20.26
C MET A 670 12.10 0.04 19.78
N ALA A 671 13.03 -0.84 20.05
CA ALA A 671 14.40 -0.78 19.51
C ALA A 671 14.63 -1.95 18.56
N TYR A 672 15.48 -1.73 17.57
CA TYR A 672 15.80 -2.74 16.57
C TYR A 672 17.25 -2.69 16.10
N VAL A 673 17.72 -3.80 15.54
CA VAL A 673 19.00 -3.94 14.86
C VAL A 673 18.86 -4.79 13.61
N GLY A 674 19.64 -4.48 12.59
CA GLY A 674 19.68 -5.31 11.39
C GLY A 674 20.99 -5.21 10.63
N ILE A 675 21.14 -6.15 9.71
CA ILE A 675 22.28 -6.25 8.81
C ILE A 675 21.78 -6.44 7.37
N ARG A 676 22.36 -5.70 6.46
CA ARG A 676 22.19 -5.89 5.00
C ARG A 676 23.49 -6.31 4.39
N VAL A 677 23.48 -7.41 3.65
CA VAL A 677 24.65 -7.95 2.96
C VAL A 677 24.43 -7.85 1.46
N ASN A 678 25.46 -7.49 0.71
CA ASN A 678 25.39 -7.32 -0.74
C ASN A 678 26.65 -7.89 -1.38
N PHE A 679 26.49 -8.97 -2.16
CA PHE A 679 27.56 -9.61 -2.92
C PHE A 679 27.26 -9.49 -4.43
N GLY A 680 28.19 -8.93 -5.20
CA GLY A 680 28.11 -8.83 -6.65
C GLY A 680 27.47 -7.54 -7.20
N ARG A 681 26.99 -6.65 -6.33
CA ARG A 681 26.56 -5.27 -6.71
C ARG A 681 27.57 -4.27 -6.16
N LEU A 682 28.57 -3.92 -6.91
CA LEU A 682 29.56 -2.89 -6.56
C LEU A 682 29.23 -1.56 -7.23
#